data_467b5a75de50633109f828044ca81636
#
_entry.id   467b5a75de50633109f828044ca81636
#
_cell.length_a   1.000
_cell.length_b   1.000
_cell.length_c   1.000
_cell.angle_alpha   90.00
_cell.angle_beta   90.00
_cell.angle_gamma   90.00
#
_symmetry.space_group_name_H-M   'P 1'
#
loop_
_entity.id
_entity.type
_entity.pdbx_description
1 polymer ?
#
loop_
_entity_poly.entity_id
_entity_poly.type
_entity_poly.pdbx_seq_one_letter_code
_entity_poly.pdbx_strand_id
1 'polypeptide(L)'
;METNKMRPVVTGPHWQQGGLSVFYRHDKVVEVRAPRALINQLVKLCDGQRMTREIIDELSTNWDKTSVMELLESLRLNGVICEAASIGKHFWPFVGNPTMFGRELSDQVILRLVDKANRRNLSGPAGIEIPVGSTSLSRIIEQRISIRTFTSEVISMETIALMLWAGYGIVESPHLLDGNDPQRKKVWQSQRFSRHAVPSAGALYPVRLSLVLLRPTEEYKAGVYDVYFKKPGVVELSPTKVEIVQVLRSFADQTVCNDAQGIIVVSGSFELSGEKYGNRSMLYVPLEVGHIAQNIHLSATENKVGAVEVGGFLEEPMKKALQLPKGFWPLTTILFGQPKTSTTAKPTKGDALDVRWAPPTAEQYELPFSMVFARPRGKVSRDWSCGRANDPQLALKKAASEAYEWQACGRLSENLVRSSLEELDEATDPRSIVSYHERQYQDKCFPLKPFDERRRYPWVKGRNILSGETAYVLADCVYFPYTPRTPRYTMANSSGTAARSDKDEAIQHATLELIERDAFMIVWLNRLQMPSILVKSLPGFVQKRIKALERAGFRVIIKNFTLDLAPVIFVFVQSEKLTTTICAACSSFDTFSAIDHTMEEAEAAAYCRLKNQKVESIRPREVHRTYQHGDLYGQRHYFQQANFLVEDGAMMKFADVANTNKVPRTWNEFLEHLKTAGFPLLTISLQPGNQFSDFQIQKVKKVFIPGIIPMSFGYGLEPCGMERIYTLPVQLGYRTAPLEYRELTKFPHPYT
;
A
#
# COMPACT_ATOMS: atom_id res chain seq x y z
N MET A 1 2.85 7.54 43.69
CA MET A 1 2.31 6.42 44.49
C MET A 1 1.95 5.18 43.66
N GLU A 2 1.61 5.30 42.39
CA GLU A 2 1.30 4.13 41.52
C GLU A 2 2.55 3.33 41.10
N THR A 3 3.70 3.94 41.02
CA THR A 3 4.97 3.31 40.58
C THR A 3 5.48 2.20 41.52
N ASN A 4 5.18 2.28 42.82
CA ASN A 4 5.66 1.32 43.82
C ASN A 4 5.08 -0.11 43.67
N LYS A 5 3.96 -0.27 42.98
CA LYS A 5 3.29 -1.57 42.74
C LYS A 5 3.60 -2.17 41.37
N MET A 6 4.34 -1.46 40.53
CA MET A 6 4.75 -1.94 39.19
C MET A 6 5.75 -3.10 39.32
N ARG A 7 5.62 -4.11 38.48
CA ARG A 7 6.60 -5.20 38.29
C ARG A 7 7.40 -4.91 37.02
N PRO A 8 8.56 -4.25 37.15
CA PRO A 8 9.28 -3.77 35.97
C PRO A 8 10.00 -4.88 35.22
N VAL A 9 10.01 -4.76 33.90
CA VAL A 9 10.82 -5.55 32.99
C VAL A 9 11.57 -4.63 32.04
N VAL A 10 12.75 -5.09 31.56
CA VAL A 10 13.53 -4.37 30.53
C VAL A 10 12.94 -4.63 29.17
N THR A 11 12.74 -3.58 28.36
CA THR A 11 12.04 -3.64 27.08
C THR A 11 12.91 -4.00 25.86
N GLY A 12 14.22 -4.10 26.03
CA GLY A 12 15.12 -4.40 24.91
C GLY A 12 16.55 -4.75 25.36
N PRO A 13 17.40 -5.14 24.41
CA PRO A 13 18.80 -5.46 24.70
C PRO A 13 19.57 -4.24 25.19
N HIS A 14 20.60 -4.48 26.01
CA HIS A 14 21.52 -3.46 26.46
C HIS A 14 22.96 -3.91 26.37
N TRP A 15 23.87 -2.96 26.23
CA TRP A 15 25.33 -3.20 26.23
C TRP A 15 26.10 -2.00 26.79
N GLN A 16 27.38 -2.16 26.92
CA GLN A 16 28.27 -1.10 27.37
C GLN A 16 29.05 -0.52 26.19
N GLN A 17 29.07 0.80 26.06
CA GLN A 17 29.82 1.50 25.02
C GLN A 17 30.36 2.82 25.55
N GLY A 18 31.68 3.03 25.46
CA GLY A 18 32.32 4.29 25.88
C GLY A 18 32.08 4.71 27.34
N GLY A 19 31.88 3.74 28.25
CA GLY A 19 31.57 4.01 29.66
C GLY A 19 30.09 4.28 29.94
N LEU A 20 29.21 4.22 28.94
CA LEU A 20 27.78 4.37 29.07
C LEU A 20 27.08 3.01 28.97
N SER A 21 25.94 2.87 29.64
CA SER A 21 25.00 1.77 29.40
C SER A 21 24.02 2.19 28.31
N VAL A 22 23.99 1.43 27.22
CA VAL A 22 23.17 1.72 26.03
C VAL A 22 22.03 0.72 25.97
N PHE A 23 20.81 1.22 25.94
CA PHE A 23 19.58 0.43 25.79
C PHE A 23 18.97 0.69 24.41
N TYR A 24 18.68 -0.38 23.71
CA TYR A 24 18.07 -0.30 22.40
C TYR A 24 16.54 -0.41 22.50
N ARG A 25 15.86 0.56 21.93
CA ARG A 25 14.40 0.54 21.73
C ARG A 25 14.07 0.57 20.25
N HIS A 26 12.86 0.17 19.90
CA HIS A 26 12.37 0.16 18.51
C HIS A 26 12.41 1.55 17.84
N ASP A 27 12.26 2.62 18.62
CA ASP A 27 12.16 4.01 18.15
C ASP A 27 13.42 4.85 18.41
N LYS A 28 14.27 4.42 19.35
CA LYS A 28 15.47 5.20 19.76
C LYS A 28 16.49 4.36 20.52
N VAL A 29 17.69 4.90 20.61
CA VAL A 29 18.74 4.44 21.53
C VAL A 29 18.73 5.32 22.77
N VAL A 30 18.75 4.70 23.95
CA VAL A 30 18.78 5.41 25.24
C VAL A 30 20.13 5.16 25.90
N GLU A 31 20.92 6.22 26.04
CA GLU A 31 22.22 6.18 26.73
C GLU A 31 22.05 6.59 28.20
N VAL A 32 22.56 5.78 29.11
CA VAL A 32 22.44 5.96 30.55
C VAL A 32 23.81 6.10 31.19
N ARG A 33 24.02 7.22 31.87
CA ARG A 33 25.19 7.45 32.72
C ARG A 33 24.88 7.04 34.15
N ALA A 34 25.30 5.82 34.50
CA ALA A 34 25.23 5.32 35.86
C ALA A 34 26.34 4.27 36.08
N PRO A 35 26.73 3.95 37.32
CA PRO A 35 27.71 2.92 37.57
C PRO A 35 27.30 1.58 36.92
N ARG A 36 28.19 0.96 36.17
CA ARG A 36 27.94 -0.30 35.45
C ARG A 36 27.39 -1.40 36.37
N ALA A 37 27.93 -1.47 37.61
CA ALA A 37 27.47 -2.45 38.58
C ALA A 37 26.01 -2.22 38.97
N LEU A 38 25.60 -0.96 39.18
CA LEU A 38 24.21 -0.60 39.47
C LEU A 38 23.27 -0.99 38.29
N ILE A 39 23.63 -0.63 37.07
CA ILE A 39 22.82 -1.00 35.87
C ILE A 39 22.70 -2.51 35.74
N ASN A 40 23.78 -3.26 35.89
CA ASN A 40 23.76 -4.72 35.79
C ASN A 40 22.85 -5.36 36.87
N GLN A 41 22.91 -4.85 38.11
CA GLN A 41 22.05 -5.32 39.20
C GLN A 41 20.59 -4.94 38.91
N LEU A 42 20.32 -3.70 38.52
CA LEU A 42 18.98 -3.22 38.19
C LEU A 42 18.34 -4.03 37.07
N VAL A 43 19.05 -4.23 35.94
CA VAL A 43 18.56 -5.04 34.81
C VAL A 43 18.24 -6.47 35.24
N LYS A 44 19.08 -7.07 36.10
CA LYS A 44 18.85 -8.41 36.63
C LYS A 44 17.61 -8.49 37.54
N LEU A 45 17.33 -7.43 38.30
CA LEU A 45 16.17 -7.37 39.19
C LEU A 45 14.87 -6.99 38.50
N CYS A 46 14.95 -6.29 37.37
CA CYS A 46 13.77 -5.95 36.53
C CYS A 46 13.32 -7.19 35.70
N ASP A 47 12.97 -8.25 36.38
CA ASP A 47 12.58 -9.55 35.83
C ASP A 47 11.05 -9.74 35.67
N GLY A 48 10.27 -8.74 36.06
CA GLY A 48 8.81 -8.78 36.02
C GLY A 48 8.16 -9.55 37.17
N GLN A 49 8.95 -10.08 38.09
CA GLN A 49 8.45 -10.80 39.28
C GLN A 49 8.44 -9.92 40.53
N ARG A 50 9.47 -9.12 40.70
CA ARG A 50 9.63 -8.20 41.83
C ARG A 50 8.88 -6.92 41.61
N MET A 51 8.27 -6.38 42.68
CA MET A 51 7.71 -5.04 42.66
C MET A 51 8.82 -3.98 42.69
N THR A 52 8.58 -2.83 42.08
CA THR A 52 9.53 -1.70 42.08
C THR A 52 10.03 -1.37 43.48
N ARG A 53 9.17 -1.44 44.53
CA ARG A 53 9.56 -1.22 45.91
C ARG A 53 10.63 -2.21 46.38
N GLU A 54 10.45 -3.50 46.10
CA GLU A 54 11.40 -4.55 46.46
C GLU A 54 12.77 -4.36 45.78
N ILE A 55 12.76 -3.92 44.53
CA ILE A 55 13.98 -3.61 43.78
C ILE A 55 14.71 -2.40 44.41
N ILE A 56 13.96 -1.34 44.77
CA ILE A 56 14.52 -0.17 45.42
C ILE A 56 15.14 -0.56 46.77
N ASP A 57 14.44 -1.32 47.58
CA ASP A 57 14.92 -1.72 48.90
C ASP A 57 16.18 -2.62 48.77
N GLU A 58 16.23 -3.55 47.82
CA GLU A 58 17.39 -4.40 47.55
C GLU A 58 18.61 -3.60 47.03
N LEU A 59 18.40 -2.70 46.07
CA LEU A 59 19.48 -1.86 45.55
C LEU A 59 19.99 -0.83 46.56
N SER A 60 19.11 -0.36 47.46
CA SER A 60 19.44 0.65 48.48
C SER A 60 20.36 0.11 49.56
N THR A 61 20.67 -1.19 49.58
CA THR A 61 21.66 -1.76 50.46
C THR A 61 23.10 -1.35 50.05
N ASN A 62 23.34 -1.07 48.77
CA ASN A 62 24.66 -0.76 48.22
C ASN A 62 24.73 0.61 47.52
N TRP A 63 23.58 1.25 47.27
CA TRP A 63 23.46 2.49 46.48
C TRP A 63 22.55 3.48 47.18
N ASP A 64 22.77 4.77 46.95
CA ASP A 64 21.88 5.80 47.47
C ASP A 64 20.45 5.62 46.96
N LYS A 65 19.48 5.58 47.91
CA LYS A 65 18.07 5.30 47.58
C LYS A 65 17.46 6.30 46.62
N THR A 66 17.80 7.59 46.75
CA THR A 66 17.29 8.66 45.90
C THR A 66 17.77 8.48 44.48
N SER A 67 19.07 8.22 44.29
CA SER A 67 19.71 7.95 43.01
C SER A 67 19.13 6.71 42.31
N VAL A 68 18.82 5.65 43.07
CA VAL A 68 18.14 4.43 42.53
C VAL A 68 16.72 4.76 42.05
N MET A 69 15.96 5.54 42.81
CA MET A 69 14.59 5.94 42.45
C MET A 69 14.58 6.82 41.19
N GLU A 70 15.47 7.82 41.12
CA GLU A 70 15.61 8.70 39.96
C GLU A 70 16.01 7.91 38.71
N LEU A 71 16.93 6.96 38.82
CA LEU A 71 17.33 6.10 37.72
C LEU A 71 16.18 5.22 37.23
N LEU A 72 15.44 4.56 38.13
CA LEU A 72 14.26 3.75 37.78
C LEU A 72 13.20 4.58 37.07
N GLU A 73 12.89 5.78 37.59
CA GLU A 73 11.91 6.65 36.97
C GLU A 73 12.38 7.18 35.60
N SER A 74 13.66 7.53 35.48
CA SER A 74 14.25 7.92 34.19
C SER A 74 14.16 6.79 33.15
N LEU A 75 14.48 5.55 33.53
CA LEU A 75 14.38 4.38 32.66
C LEU A 75 12.91 4.10 32.27
N ARG A 76 11.96 4.29 33.21
CA ARG A 76 10.52 4.16 32.95
C ARG A 76 10.01 5.22 31.98
N LEU A 77 10.30 6.49 32.20
CA LEU A 77 9.90 7.61 31.34
C LEU A 77 10.49 7.48 29.92
N ASN A 78 11.71 6.96 29.83
CA ASN A 78 12.31 6.67 28.53
C ASN A 78 11.86 5.32 27.94
N GLY A 79 10.98 4.58 28.64
CA GLY A 79 10.43 3.31 28.20
C GLY A 79 11.46 2.18 28.10
N VAL A 80 12.60 2.28 28.78
CA VAL A 80 13.60 1.22 28.90
C VAL A 80 13.10 0.10 29.81
N ILE A 81 12.29 0.45 30.80
CA ILE A 81 11.55 -0.49 31.65
C ILE A 81 10.05 -0.20 31.56
N CYS A 82 9.23 -1.24 31.64
CA CYS A 82 7.78 -1.13 31.65
C CYS A 82 7.16 -2.15 32.64
N GLU A 83 5.85 -2.04 32.91
CA GLU A 83 5.11 -3.05 33.62
C GLU A 83 5.13 -4.39 32.85
N ALA A 84 5.41 -5.49 33.55
CA ALA A 84 5.51 -6.83 32.98
C ALA A 84 4.27 -7.20 32.15
N ALA A 85 3.07 -6.89 32.65
CA ALA A 85 1.81 -7.11 31.94
C ALA A 85 1.66 -6.30 30.64
N SER A 86 2.46 -5.25 30.45
CA SER A 86 2.43 -4.40 29.26
C SER A 86 3.59 -4.65 28.30
N ILE A 87 4.48 -5.60 28.61
CA ILE A 87 5.71 -5.86 27.81
C ILE A 87 5.40 -6.16 26.34
N GLY A 88 4.30 -6.82 26.04
CA GLY A 88 3.86 -7.08 24.68
C GLY A 88 3.69 -5.80 23.85
N LYS A 89 3.22 -4.71 24.48
CA LYS A 89 3.08 -3.41 23.80
C LYS A 89 4.41 -2.76 23.44
N HIS A 90 5.49 -3.08 24.16
CA HIS A 90 6.83 -2.53 23.92
C HIS A 90 7.69 -3.43 23.03
N PHE A 91 7.43 -4.73 23.04
CA PHE A 91 8.18 -5.71 22.25
C PHE A 91 7.68 -5.79 20.80
N TRP A 92 6.33 -5.84 20.59
CA TRP A 92 5.77 -6.04 19.26
C TRP A 92 5.96 -4.88 18.30
N PRO A 93 5.93 -3.60 18.69
CA PRO A 93 6.31 -2.53 17.76
C PRO A 93 7.72 -2.67 17.20
N PHE A 94 8.58 -3.43 17.90
CA PHE A 94 9.94 -3.76 17.43
C PHE A 94 9.92 -4.82 16.31
N VAL A 95 9.01 -5.79 16.38
CA VAL A 95 8.89 -6.89 15.41
C VAL A 95 7.92 -6.53 14.27
N GLY A 96 6.87 -5.77 14.57
CA GLY A 96 5.75 -5.52 13.68
C GLY A 96 5.81 -4.26 12.81
N ASN A 97 6.95 -3.57 12.76
CA ASN A 97 7.10 -2.43 11.84
C ASN A 97 7.59 -2.93 10.47
N PRO A 98 6.71 -3.04 9.45
CA PRO A 98 7.09 -3.55 8.14
C PRO A 98 8.13 -2.68 7.42
N THR A 99 8.34 -1.44 7.84
CA THR A 99 9.43 -0.60 7.33
C THR A 99 10.80 -1.03 7.86
N MET A 100 10.84 -1.84 8.93
CA MET A 100 12.07 -2.46 9.45
C MET A 100 12.33 -3.84 8.83
N PHE A 101 11.35 -4.45 8.16
CA PHE A 101 11.57 -5.64 7.34
C PHE A 101 12.26 -5.22 6.05
N GLY A 102 13.52 -5.05 6.17
CA GLY A 102 14.54 -5.12 5.15
C GLY A 102 14.23 -4.48 3.80
N ARG A 103 15.22 -3.83 3.25
CA ARG A 103 15.36 -3.57 1.83
C ARG A 103 14.93 -4.81 1.05
N GLU A 104 14.14 -4.66 0.00
CA GLU A 104 14.00 -5.70 -1.02
C GLU A 104 15.42 -6.11 -1.44
N LEU A 105 15.83 -7.27 -0.95
CA LEU A 105 17.13 -7.82 -1.30
C LEU A 105 17.00 -8.46 -2.68
N SER A 106 17.94 -8.20 -3.57
CA SER A 106 18.00 -8.91 -4.84
C SER A 106 18.21 -10.41 -4.60
N ASP A 107 17.71 -11.26 -5.50
CA ASP A 107 17.89 -12.72 -5.43
C ASP A 107 19.35 -13.12 -5.19
N GLN A 108 20.31 -12.39 -5.81
CA GLN A 108 21.74 -12.63 -5.59
C GLN A 108 22.19 -12.37 -4.14
N VAL A 109 21.63 -11.36 -3.47
CA VAL A 109 21.93 -11.09 -2.06
C VAL A 109 21.31 -12.16 -1.17
N ILE A 110 20.06 -12.57 -1.46
CA ILE A 110 19.38 -13.66 -0.75
C ILE A 110 20.20 -14.96 -0.87
N LEU A 111 20.60 -15.31 -2.09
CA LEU A 111 21.43 -16.51 -2.34
C LEU A 111 22.75 -16.46 -1.57
N ARG A 112 23.43 -15.31 -1.52
CA ARG A 112 24.66 -15.13 -0.72
C ARG A 112 24.42 -15.30 0.78
N LEU A 113 23.29 -14.82 1.31
CA LEU A 113 22.94 -14.99 2.71
C LEU A 113 22.64 -16.44 3.05
N VAL A 114 21.90 -17.14 2.16
CA VAL A 114 21.61 -18.58 2.27
C VAL A 114 22.91 -19.38 2.22
N ASP A 115 23.81 -19.10 1.26
CA ASP A 115 25.12 -19.75 1.16
C ASP A 115 25.96 -19.53 2.42
N LYS A 116 26.02 -18.29 2.93
CA LYS A 116 26.71 -17.98 4.18
C LYS A 116 26.13 -18.74 5.38
N ALA A 117 24.81 -18.86 5.48
CA ALA A 117 24.15 -19.60 6.55
C ALA A 117 24.44 -21.12 6.48
N ASN A 118 24.53 -21.66 5.25
CA ASN A 118 24.72 -23.08 5.02
C ASN A 118 26.19 -23.54 5.07
N ARG A 119 27.18 -22.65 4.91
CA ARG A 119 28.62 -22.98 4.90
C ARG A 119 29.04 -23.78 6.12
N ARG A 120 28.51 -23.44 7.31
CA ARG A 120 28.81 -24.16 8.55
C ARG A 120 28.37 -25.61 8.50
N ASN A 121 27.23 -25.89 7.83
CA ASN A 121 26.67 -27.25 7.70
C ASN A 121 27.44 -28.08 6.67
N LEU A 122 28.08 -27.43 5.68
CA LEU A 122 28.82 -28.08 4.59
C LEU A 122 30.30 -28.40 4.97
N SER A 123 30.81 -27.82 6.04
CA SER A 123 32.22 -27.96 6.47
C SER A 123 32.43 -28.85 7.69
N GLY A 124 31.44 -29.61 8.14
CA GLY A 124 31.52 -30.49 9.29
C GLY A 124 32.21 -31.82 9.00
N PRO A 125 32.57 -32.60 10.06
CA PRO A 125 33.04 -33.96 9.89
C PRO A 125 31.99 -34.89 9.28
N ALA A 126 32.41 -36.03 8.76
CA ALA A 126 31.49 -37.03 8.20
C ALA A 126 30.39 -37.41 9.22
N GLY A 127 29.13 -37.29 8.81
CA GLY A 127 27.97 -37.52 9.66
C GLY A 127 27.56 -39.00 9.72
N ILE A 128 26.60 -39.30 10.56
CA ILE A 128 25.91 -40.59 10.59
C ILE A 128 24.84 -40.55 9.52
N GLU A 129 24.82 -41.52 8.60
CA GLU A 129 23.76 -41.70 7.64
C GLU A 129 22.51 -42.24 8.34
N ILE A 130 21.36 -41.59 8.11
CA ILE A 130 20.08 -41.99 8.64
C ILE A 130 19.13 -42.40 7.48
N PRO A 131 18.28 -43.39 7.65
CA PRO A 131 17.34 -43.81 6.63
C PRO A 131 16.15 -42.85 6.55
N VAL A 132 16.35 -41.66 5.96
CA VAL A 132 15.28 -40.66 5.77
C VAL A 132 14.18 -41.23 4.89
N GLY A 133 12.91 -40.95 5.24
CA GLY A 133 11.77 -41.45 4.51
C GLY A 133 11.35 -42.88 4.86
N SER A 134 12.04 -43.57 5.79
CA SER A 134 11.71 -44.95 6.22
C SER A 134 10.44 -45.03 7.05
N THR A 135 10.07 -43.99 7.79
CA THR A 135 8.82 -43.90 8.56
C THR A 135 7.82 -42.93 7.92
N SER A 136 6.55 -43.01 8.27
CA SER A 136 5.52 -42.07 7.80
C SER A 136 5.87 -40.64 8.19
N LEU A 137 6.28 -40.40 9.42
CA LEU A 137 6.66 -39.08 9.93
C LEU A 137 7.90 -38.54 9.19
N SER A 138 8.94 -39.36 8.98
CA SER A 138 10.13 -38.89 8.27
C SER A 138 9.84 -38.49 6.82
N ARG A 139 8.92 -39.23 6.14
CA ARG A 139 8.44 -38.85 4.79
C ARG A 139 7.69 -37.54 4.76
N ILE A 140 6.80 -37.30 5.74
CA ILE A 140 6.04 -36.05 5.84
C ILE A 140 7.01 -34.84 6.09
N ILE A 141 7.99 -35.02 6.98
CA ILE A 141 9.00 -33.99 7.25
C ILE A 141 9.81 -33.65 5.99
N GLU A 142 10.24 -34.67 5.22
CA GLU A 142 10.99 -34.49 3.97
C GLU A 142 10.15 -33.80 2.89
N GLN A 143 8.87 -34.12 2.79
CA GLN A 143 7.94 -33.54 1.80
C GLN A 143 7.46 -32.13 2.15
N ARG A 144 7.56 -31.71 3.41
CA ARG A 144 7.08 -30.41 3.86
C ARG A 144 7.87 -29.28 3.20
N ILE A 145 7.21 -28.49 2.37
CA ILE A 145 7.72 -27.28 1.75
C ILE A 145 6.74 -26.12 1.98
N SER A 146 7.23 -24.89 1.89
CA SER A 146 6.38 -23.69 1.95
C SER A 146 5.78 -23.40 0.58
N ILE A 147 4.48 -23.61 0.44
CA ILE A 147 3.73 -23.42 -0.82
C ILE A 147 2.99 -22.09 -0.74
N ARG A 148 3.27 -21.20 -1.70
CA ARG A 148 2.74 -19.82 -1.77
C ARG A 148 1.76 -19.60 -2.91
N THR A 149 1.51 -20.63 -3.73
CA THR A 149 0.60 -20.54 -4.88
C THR A 149 -0.42 -21.67 -4.79
N PHE A 150 -1.69 -21.29 -4.90
CA PHE A 150 -2.81 -22.19 -4.72
C PHE A 150 -3.71 -22.20 -5.95
N THR A 151 -4.55 -23.23 -6.09
CA THR A 151 -5.62 -23.30 -7.09
C THR A 151 -6.95 -22.83 -6.52
N SER A 152 -7.97 -22.71 -7.36
CA SER A 152 -9.35 -22.41 -6.92
C SER A 152 -10.07 -23.61 -6.31
N GLU A 153 -9.50 -24.81 -6.32
CA GLU A 153 -10.08 -26.01 -5.71
C GLU A 153 -10.25 -25.82 -4.20
N VAL A 154 -11.36 -26.33 -3.68
CA VAL A 154 -11.75 -26.15 -2.28
C VAL A 154 -11.34 -27.38 -1.47
N ILE A 155 -10.63 -27.14 -0.36
CA ILE A 155 -10.27 -28.13 0.64
C ILE A 155 -11.48 -28.31 1.57
N SER A 156 -11.81 -29.56 1.94
CA SER A 156 -12.93 -29.87 2.83
C SER A 156 -12.72 -29.28 4.23
N MET A 157 -13.83 -29.00 4.92
CA MET A 157 -13.78 -28.51 6.30
C MET A 157 -13.19 -29.57 7.25
N GLU A 158 -13.39 -30.85 7.00
CA GLU A 158 -12.76 -31.92 7.75
C GLU A 158 -11.24 -31.84 7.72
N THR A 159 -10.65 -31.64 6.55
CA THR A 159 -9.19 -31.44 6.39
C THR A 159 -8.69 -30.21 7.13
N ILE A 160 -9.43 -29.10 7.04
CA ILE A 160 -9.09 -27.86 7.77
C ILE A 160 -9.16 -28.10 9.29
N ALA A 161 -10.19 -28.81 9.76
CA ALA A 161 -10.32 -29.14 11.17
C ALA A 161 -9.20 -30.07 11.67
N LEU A 162 -8.74 -31.03 10.85
CA LEU A 162 -7.57 -31.87 11.17
C LEU A 162 -6.29 -30.98 11.33
N MET A 163 -6.07 -30.01 10.47
CA MET A 163 -4.93 -29.06 10.58
C MET A 163 -5.02 -28.25 11.87
N LEU A 164 -6.19 -27.72 12.20
CA LEU A 164 -6.42 -26.97 13.43
C LEU A 164 -6.20 -27.83 14.67
N TRP A 165 -6.74 -29.07 14.68
CA TRP A 165 -6.57 -30.01 15.76
C TRP A 165 -5.11 -30.44 15.93
N ALA A 166 -4.39 -30.75 14.86
CA ALA A 166 -2.98 -31.08 14.91
C ALA A 166 -2.15 -29.94 15.49
N GLY A 167 -2.53 -28.69 15.16
CA GLY A 167 -1.89 -27.47 15.69
C GLY A 167 -2.08 -27.31 17.19
N TYR A 168 -3.33 -27.35 17.66
CA TYR A 168 -3.62 -26.99 19.06
C TYR A 168 -4.78 -27.78 19.70
N GLY A 169 -5.21 -28.87 19.09
CA GLY A 169 -6.33 -29.66 19.60
C GLY A 169 -6.06 -30.32 20.95
N ILE A 170 -7.12 -30.56 21.69
CA ILE A 170 -7.07 -31.39 22.88
C ILE A 170 -6.82 -32.87 22.48
N VAL A 171 -5.89 -33.51 23.16
CA VAL A 171 -5.52 -34.90 22.94
C VAL A 171 -5.77 -35.74 24.20
N GLU A 172 -6.06 -37.01 24.03
CA GLU A 172 -6.15 -37.94 25.15
C GLU A 172 -4.79 -38.11 25.84
N SER A 173 -4.79 -38.20 27.16
CA SER A 173 -3.57 -38.48 27.91
C SER A 173 -3.15 -39.92 27.66
N PRO A 174 -1.92 -40.21 27.20
CA PRO A 174 -1.49 -41.59 27.06
C PRO A 174 -1.43 -42.27 28.42
N HIS A 175 -1.90 -43.53 28.48
CA HIS A 175 -1.81 -44.36 29.68
C HIS A 175 -0.38 -44.61 30.17
N LEU A 176 0.63 -44.21 29.41
CA LEU A 176 2.04 -44.41 29.66
C LEU A 176 2.67 -43.47 30.72
N LEU A 177 1.89 -42.58 31.32
CA LEU A 177 2.35 -41.76 32.43
C LEU A 177 2.05 -42.42 33.78
N ASP A 178 2.48 -43.66 33.94
CA ASP A 178 2.71 -44.28 35.26
C ASP A 178 3.91 -43.60 35.95
N GLY A 179 3.80 -42.31 36.13
CA GLY A 179 4.72 -41.62 37.01
C GLY A 179 4.29 -41.88 38.45
N ASN A 180 5.13 -42.48 39.22
CA ASN A 180 5.06 -42.62 40.68
C ASN A 180 5.10 -41.27 41.40
N ASP A 181 4.68 -40.17 40.75
CA ASP A 181 4.58 -38.85 41.36
C ASP A 181 3.15 -38.58 41.82
N PRO A 182 2.84 -38.66 43.13
CA PRO A 182 1.51 -38.45 43.66
C PRO A 182 0.96 -37.04 43.44
N GLN A 183 1.83 -36.04 43.31
CA GLN A 183 1.39 -34.66 43.06
C GLN A 183 0.97 -34.47 41.61
N ARG A 184 1.70 -35.03 40.65
CA ARG A 184 1.32 -35.04 39.26
C ARG A 184 0.03 -35.82 39.04
N LYS A 185 -0.16 -36.97 39.69
CA LYS A 185 -1.37 -37.81 39.60
C LYS A 185 -2.61 -37.02 40.03
N LYS A 186 -2.55 -36.20 41.10
CA LYS A 186 -3.65 -35.35 41.55
C LYS A 186 -4.02 -34.27 40.56
N VAL A 187 -3.03 -33.61 39.91
CA VAL A 187 -3.24 -32.56 38.90
C VAL A 187 -3.86 -33.15 37.63
N TRP A 188 -3.38 -34.33 37.18
CA TRP A 188 -3.87 -35.00 35.99
C TRP A 188 -5.26 -35.62 36.14
N GLN A 189 -5.64 -36.01 37.34
CA GLN A 189 -6.96 -36.53 37.66
C GLN A 189 -8.02 -35.42 37.85
N SER A 190 -7.62 -34.16 37.93
CA SER A 190 -8.59 -33.07 37.97
C SER A 190 -9.19 -32.93 36.57
N GLN A 191 -10.50 -33.03 36.44
CA GLN A 191 -11.26 -32.88 35.19
C GLN A 191 -11.10 -31.51 34.53
N ARG A 192 -10.30 -30.61 35.12
CA ARG A 192 -10.01 -29.24 34.63
C ARG A 192 -8.73 -29.16 33.80
N PHE A 193 -7.97 -30.24 33.68
CA PHE A 193 -6.69 -30.24 32.99
C PHE A 193 -6.81 -30.91 31.62
N SER A 194 -6.63 -30.15 30.55
CA SER A 194 -6.61 -30.67 29.17
C SER A 194 -5.19 -30.61 28.62
N ARG A 195 -4.72 -31.71 28.03
CA ARG A 195 -3.46 -31.70 27.29
C ARG A 195 -3.74 -31.39 25.83
N HIS A 196 -2.94 -30.51 25.27
CA HIS A 196 -3.00 -30.15 23.84
C HIS A 196 -1.96 -30.90 23.02
N ALA A 197 -2.09 -30.86 21.70
CA ALA A 197 -1.21 -31.50 20.72
C ALA A 197 0.24 -30.99 20.75
N VAL A 198 0.50 -29.87 21.44
CA VAL A 198 1.81 -29.26 21.58
C VAL A 198 2.21 -29.14 23.07
N PRO A 199 3.52 -29.10 23.37
CA PRO A 199 3.97 -28.82 24.72
C PRO A 199 3.75 -27.32 25.03
N SER A 200 3.30 -27.04 26.26
CA SER A 200 3.18 -25.68 26.77
C SER A 200 3.92 -25.53 28.10
N ALA A 201 4.60 -24.42 28.28
CA ALA A 201 5.31 -24.13 29.52
C ALA A 201 4.33 -24.12 30.71
N GLY A 202 4.54 -25.04 31.66
CA GLY A 202 3.68 -25.22 32.81
C GLY A 202 2.25 -25.61 32.48
N ALA A 203 1.99 -26.12 31.31
CA ALA A 203 0.69 -26.47 30.77
C ALA A 203 -0.35 -25.33 30.88
N LEU A 204 0.08 -24.10 30.64
CA LEU A 204 -0.75 -22.90 30.70
C LEU A 204 -1.60 -22.70 29.44
N TYR A 205 -1.10 -23.18 28.28
CA TYR A 205 -1.77 -23.09 26.98
C TYR A 205 -2.25 -21.66 26.64
N PRO A 206 -1.33 -20.67 26.63
CA PRO A 206 -1.67 -19.26 26.45
C PRO A 206 -1.96 -18.85 25.01
N VAL A 207 -2.30 -19.80 24.12
CA VAL A 207 -2.47 -19.56 22.69
C VAL A 207 -3.95 -19.71 22.28
N ARG A 208 -4.33 -19.02 21.24
CA ARG A 208 -5.66 -19.04 20.61
C ARG A 208 -5.51 -19.06 19.10
N LEU A 209 -6.35 -19.82 18.42
CA LEU A 209 -6.44 -19.85 16.97
C LEU A 209 -7.68 -19.10 16.48
N SER A 210 -7.55 -18.39 15.37
CA SER A 210 -8.65 -17.85 14.58
C SER A 210 -8.52 -18.36 13.15
N LEU A 211 -9.67 -18.74 12.53
CA LEU A 211 -9.73 -19.18 11.15
C LEU A 211 -10.40 -18.10 10.29
N VAL A 212 -9.75 -17.69 9.21
CA VAL A 212 -10.31 -16.82 8.19
C VAL A 212 -10.51 -17.66 6.93
N LEU A 213 -11.75 -17.95 6.58
CA LEU A 213 -12.09 -18.59 5.32
C LEU A 213 -12.28 -17.53 4.24
N LEU A 214 -11.35 -17.44 3.30
CA LEU A 214 -11.41 -16.52 2.16
C LEU A 214 -12.37 -17.05 1.10
N ARG A 215 -12.49 -18.37 0.98
CA ARG A 215 -13.44 -19.08 0.10
C ARG A 215 -14.28 -20.05 0.92
N PRO A 216 -15.60 -20.15 0.64
CA PRO A 216 -16.48 -21.03 1.39
C PRO A 216 -16.13 -22.51 1.18
N THR A 217 -16.51 -23.33 2.14
CA THR A 217 -16.63 -24.79 2.00
C THR A 217 -18.11 -25.15 1.77
N GLU A 218 -18.43 -26.41 1.62
CA GLU A 218 -19.83 -26.86 1.52
C GLU A 218 -20.64 -26.52 2.79
N GLU A 219 -19.99 -26.53 3.96
CA GLU A 219 -20.65 -26.38 5.27
C GLU A 219 -20.49 -24.98 5.86
N TYR A 220 -19.42 -24.25 5.53
CA TYR A 220 -19.08 -22.95 6.11
C TYR A 220 -18.92 -21.88 5.05
N LYS A 221 -19.57 -20.73 5.28
CA LYS A 221 -19.44 -19.53 4.44
C LYS A 221 -18.06 -18.92 4.60
N ALA A 222 -17.64 -18.11 3.60
CA ALA A 222 -16.49 -17.23 3.77
C ALA A 222 -16.72 -16.28 4.95
N GLY A 223 -15.73 -16.14 5.83
CA GLY A 223 -15.88 -15.40 7.08
C GLY A 223 -14.72 -15.60 8.04
N VAL A 224 -14.82 -14.96 9.19
CA VAL A 224 -13.85 -15.09 10.29
C VAL A 224 -14.47 -15.86 11.43
N TYR A 225 -13.76 -16.85 11.94
CA TYR A 225 -14.22 -17.77 12.95
C TYR A 225 -13.25 -17.85 14.12
N ASP A 226 -13.78 -17.86 15.33
CA ASP A 226 -13.06 -18.26 16.53
C ASP A 226 -13.00 -19.78 16.59
N VAL A 227 -11.84 -20.34 16.94
CA VAL A 227 -11.60 -21.79 17.04
C VAL A 227 -11.58 -22.20 18.50
N TYR A 228 -12.38 -23.22 18.85
CA TYR A 228 -12.47 -23.79 20.19
C TYR A 228 -12.18 -25.26 20.18
N PHE A 229 -11.50 -25.72 21.24
CA PHE A 229 -11.19 -27.14 21.51
C PHE A 229 -11.81 -27.48 22.86
N LYS A 230 -12.91 -28.21 22.87
CA LYS A 230 -13.65 -28.55 24.12
C LYS A 230 -13.39 -29.97 24.62
N LYS A 231 -13.04 -30.87 23.72
CA LYS A 231 -12.73 -32.27 24.06
C LYS A 231 -11.80 -32.90 23.01
N PRO A 232 -11.17 -34.03 23.31
CA PRO A 232 -10.32 -34.72 22.33
C PRO A 232 -11.03 -34.97 21.00
N GLY A 233 -10.33 -34.66 19.90
CA GLY A 233 -10.81 -34.90 18.53
C GLY A 233 -11.95 -33.97 18.06
N VAL A 234 -12.30 -32.93 18.80
CA VAL A 234 -13.38 -32.00 18.42
C VAL A 234 -12.88 -30.58 18.26
N VAL A 235 -13.11 -30.03 17.09
CA VAL A 235 -12.88 -28.60 16.76
C VAL A 235 -14.23 -27.93 16.53
N GLU A 236 -14.49 -26.85 17.25
CA GLU A 236 -15.70 -26.03 17.08
C GLU A 236 -15.33 -24.66 16.50
N LEU A 237 -16.11 -24.19 15.54
CA LEU A 237 -15.96 -22.90 14.91
C LEU A 237 -17.16 -22.01 15.26
N SER A 238 -16.88 -20.83 15.81
CA SER A 238 -17.89 -19.83 16.09
C SER A 238 -17.72 -18.65 15.14
N PRO A 239 -18.72 -18.32 14.30
CA PRO A 239 -18.63 -17.18 13.40
C PRO A 239 -18.57 -15.87 14.20
N THR A 240 -17.72 -14.96 13.73
CA THR A 240 -17.59 -13.62 14.28
C THR A 240 -18.34 -12.60 13.40
N LYS A 241 -18.46 -11.35 13.88
CA LYS A 241 -18.98 -10.24 13.06
C LYS A 241 -17.87 -9.53 12.27
N VAL A 242 -16.68 -10.08 12.25
CA VAL A 242 -15.49 -9.49 11.60
C VAL A 242 -15.56 -9.72 10.09
N GLU A 243 -15.35 -8.67 9.32
CA GLU A 243 -15.23 -8.77 7.87
C GLU A 243 -13.83 -9.23 7.47
N ILE A 244 -13.73 -10.13 6.51
CA ILE A 244 -12.46 -10.66 5.96
C ILE A 244 -11.53 -9.53 5.55
N VAL A 245 -12.07 -8.48 4.92
CA VAL A 245 -11.29 -7.33 4.43
C VAL A 245 -10.53 -6.62 5.55
N GLN A 246 -11.05 -6.59 6.77
CA GLN A 246 -10.37 -6.00 7.92
C GLN A 246 -9.12 -6.79 8.31
N VAL A 247 -9.18 -8.12 8.21
CA VAL A 247 -8.03 -8.99 8.44
C VAL A 247 -7.00 -8.84 7.31
N LEU A 248 -7.43 -8.85 6.05
CA LEU A 248 -6.54 -8.69 4.89
C LEU A 248 -5.78 -7.36 4.92
N ARG A 249 -6.41 -6.27 5.35
CA ARG A 249 -5.77 -4.95 5.52
C ARG A 249 -4.61 -4.94 6.52
N SER A 250 -4.53 -5.95 7.38
CA SER A 250 -3.44 -6.06 8.35
C SER A 250 -2.15 -6.62 7.75
N PHE A 251 -2.18 -7.25 6.59
CA PHE A 251 -0.98 -7.76 5.93
C PHE A 251 -0.18 -6.63 5.27
N ALA A 252 1.14 -6.66 5.45
CA ALA A 252 2.06 -5.71 4.80
C ALA A 252 2.11 -5.90 3.28
N ASP A 253 2.06 -7.16 2.84
CA ASP A 253 1.88 -7.56 1.45
C ASP A 253 0.68 -8.51 1.34
N GLN A 254 -0.43 -7.99 0.83
CA GLN A 254 -1.68 -8.75 0.74
C GLN A 254 -1.70 -9.71 -0.44
N THR A 255 -0.75 -9.57 -1.37
CA THR A 255 -0.65 -10.47 -2.52
C THR A 255 -0.36 -11.91 -2.08
N VAL A 256 0.23 -12.09 -0.90
CA VAL A 256 0.46 -13.41 -0.31
C VAL A 256 -0.84 -14.17 0.00
N CYS A 257 -1.96 -13.45 0.18
CA CYS A 257 -3.27 -14.03 0.46
C CYS A 257 -4.04 -14.41 -0.83
N ASN A 258 -3.54 -13.98 -2.00
CA ASN A 258 -4.21 -14.28 -3.27
C ASN A 258 -4.24 -15.79 -3.50
N ASP A 259 -5.39 -16.28 -3.98
CA ASP A 259 -5.65 -17.69 -4.25
C ASP A 259 -5.61 -18.62 -3.02
N ALA A 260 -5.28 -18.15 -1.82
CA ALA A 260 -5.42 -18.94 -0.60
C ALA A 260 -6.90 -19.24 -0.32
N GLN A 261 -7.19 -20.45 0.19
CA GLN A 261 -8.54 -20.76 0.66
C GLN A 261 -8.80 -20.17 2.03
N GLY A 262 -7.78 -20.08 2.87
CA GLY A 262 -7.94 -19.55 4.21
C GLY A 262 -6.62 -19.19 4.88
N ILE A 263 -6.76 -18.59 6.07
CA ILE A 263 -5.67 -18.13 6.92
C ILE A 263 -5.96 -18.63 8.34
N ILE A 264 -4.99 -19.30 8.96
CA ILE A 264 -5.01 -19.61 10.39
C ILE A 264 -4.16 -18.54 11.06
N VAL A 265 -4.75 -17.77 11.99
CA VAL A 265 -4.02 -16.79 12.78
C VAL A 265 -3.75 -17.39 14.16
N VAL A 266 -2.49 -17.43 14.57
CA VAL A 266 -2.04 -17.93 15.86
C VAL A 266 -1.74 -16.74 16.76
N SER A 267 -2.49 -16.62 17.85
CA SER A 267 -2.38 -15.51 18.80
C SER A 267 -2.01 -16.03 20.18
N GLY A 268 -1.12 -15.31 20.88
CA GLY A 268 -0.65 -15.70 22.21
C GLY A 268 -0.80 -14.61 23.25
N SER A 269 -0.93 -15.00 24.52
CA SER A 269 -1.00 -14.11 25.68
C SER A 269 0.30 -14.18 26.48
N PHE A 270 1.08 -13.11 26.38
CA PHE A 270 2.28 -12.94 27.22
C PHE A 270 1.91 -12.66 28.68
N GLU A 271 0.77 -12.02 28.90
CA GLU A 271 0.24 -11.71 30.24
C GLU A 271 -0.05 -12.98 31.02
N LEU A 272 -0.81 -13.93 30.41
CA LEU A 272 -1.16 -15.19 31.03
C LEU A 272 0.08 -16.05 31.38
N SER A 273 1.03 -16.16 30.44
CA SER A 273 2.30 -16.87 30.67
C SER A 273 3.19 -16.12 31.66
N GLY A 274 3.15 -14.77 31.62
CA GLY A 274 3.94 -13.88 32.45
C GLY A 274 3.58 -13.97 33.94
N GLU A 275 2.34 -14.25 34.28
CA GLU A 275 1.93 -14.44 35.69
C GLU A 275 2.76 -15.51 36.40
N LYS A 276 3.17 -16.58 35.68
CA LYS A 276 3.99 -17.66 36.23
C LYS A 276 5.48 -17.47 35.95
N TYR A 277 5.84 -16.99 34.76
CA TYR A 277 7.20 -17.06 34.26
C TYR A 277 7.90 -15.70 34.08
N GLY A 278 7.19 -14.59 34.38
CA GLY A 278 7.74 -13.25 34.20
C GLY A 278 8.23 -13.03 32.78
N ASN A 279 9.44 -12.48 32.61
CA ASN A 279 10.05 -12.20 31.30
C ASN A 279 10.28 -13.42 30.43
N ARG A 280 10.34 -14.63 31.01
CA ARG A 280 10.48 -15.85 30.19
C ARG A 280 9.27 -16.16 29.35
N SER A 281 8.13 -15.52 29.61
CA SER A 281 6.95 -15.58 28.72
C SER A 281 7.28 -15.15 27.30
N MET A 282 8.20 -14.20 27.13
CA MET A 282 8.68 -13.71 25.83
C MET A 282 9.40 -14.78 25.01
N LEU A 283 9.91 -15.81 25.65
CA LEU A 283 10.52 -16.97 25.00
C LEU A 283 9.51 -18.11 24.85
N TYR A 284 8.76 -18.40 25.91
CA TYR A 284 7.91 -19.60 25.95
C TYR A 284 6.69 -19.52 25.03
N VAL A 285 6.04 -18.34 24.94
CA VAL A 285 4.88 -18.17 24.07
C VAL A 285 5.26 -18.31 22.58
N PRO A 286 6.32 -17.62 22.07
CA PRO A 286 6.76 -17.84 20.69
C PRO A 286 7.22 -19.28 20.37
N LEU A 287 7.86 -19.97 21.33
CA LEU A 287 8.23 -21.39 21.15
C LEU A 287 6.98 -22.26 20.98
N GLU A 288 5.95 -22.06 21.80
CA GLU A 288 4.69 -22.78 21.68
C GLU A 288 3.99 -22.51 20.34
N VAL A 289 3.98 -21.25 19.90
CA VAL A 289 3.46 -20.85 18.58
C VAL A 289 4.21 -21.56 17.44
N GLY A 290 5.54 -21.65 17.53
CA GLY A 290 6.35 -22.39 16.56
C GLY A 290 6.02 -23.89 16.51
N HIS A 291 5.77 -24.53 17.66
CA HIS A 291 5.30 -25.93 17.72
C HIS A 291 3.95 -26.09 17.04
N ILE A 292 3.00 -25.15 17.28
CA ILE A 292 1.68 -25.15 16.64
C ILE A 292 1.81 -25.00 15.12
N ALA A 293 2.57 -24.02 14.67
CA ALA A 293 2.78 -23.77 13.26
C ALA A 293 3.38 -24.98 12.54
N GLN A 294 4.40 -25.61 13.14
CA GLN A 294 5.03 -26.80 12.58
C GLN A 294 4.03 -27.98 12.48
N ASN A 295 3.22 -28.23 13.51
CA ASN A 295 2.22 -29.28 13.47
C ASN A 295 1.16 -29.04 12.39
N ILE A 296 0.70 -27.79 12.21
CA ILE A 296 -0.22 -27.41 11.13
C ILE A 296 0.42 -27.70 9.77
N HIS A 297 1.70 -27.34 9.57
CA HIS A 297 2.42 -27.62 8.34
C HIS A 297 2.58 -29.11 8.05
N LEU A 298 2.86 -29.94 9.06
CA LEU A 298 2.97 -31.39 8.89
C LEU A 298 1.62 -32.00 8.53
N SER A 299 0.56 -31.61 9.24
CA SER A 299 -0.81 -32.06 8.92
C SER A 299 -1.25 -31.61 7.52
N ALA A 300 -0.95 -30.36 7.13
CA ALA A 300 -1.21 -29.89 5.77
C ALA A 300 -0.50 -30.74 4.72
N THR A 301 0.80 -31.05 4.94
CA THR A 301 1.60 -31.87 4.03
C THR A 301 1.06 -33.29 3.90
N GLU A 302 0.69 -33.91 5.01
CA GLU A 302 0.08 -35.23 5.05
C GLU A 302 -1.21 -35.31 4.23
N ASN A 303 -2.04 -34.28 4.34
CA ASN A 303 -3.31 -34.14 3.62
C ASN A 303 -3.18 -33.51 2.24
N LYS A 304 -1.95 -33.35 1.71
CA LYS A 304 -1.65 -32.75 0.40
C LYS A 304 -2.16 -31.30 0.24
N VAL A 305 -2.27 -30.58 1.33
CA VAL A 305 -2.62 -29.16 1.38
C VAL A 305 -1.35 -28.31 1.31
N GLY A 306 -1.36 -27.30 0.46
CA GLY A 306 -0.32 -26.30 0.43
C GLY A 306 -0.45 -25.36 1.63
N ALA A 307 0.66 -25.06 2.30
CA ALA A 307 0.68 -24.12 3.41
C ALA A 307 1.97 -23.29 3.42
N VAL A 308 1.86 -22.04 3.91
CA VAL A 308 3.00 -21.14 4.13
C VAL A 308 2.77 -20.27 5.36
N GLU A 309 3.80 -20.17 6.19
CA GLU A 309 3.81 -19.25 7.31
C GLU A 309 4.20 -17.83 6.85
N VAL A 310 3.42 -16.82 7.30
CA VAL A 310 3.61 -15.42 6.95
C VAL A 310 3.58 -14.57 8.21
N GLY A 311 4.72 -13.94 8.54
CA GLY A 311 4.86 -13.00 9.66
C GLY A 311 4.75 -11.53 9.25
N GLY A 312 4.59 -11.23 7.95
CA GLY A 312 4.56 -9.87 7.42
C GLY A 312 3.17 -9.20 7.55
N PHE A 313 2.71 -8.96 8.76
CA PHE A 313 1.47 -8.26 9.05
C PHE A 313 1.66 -7.23 10.18
N LEU A 314 0.68 -6.33 10.34
CA LEU A 314 0.63 -5.31 11.37
C LEU A 314 -0.18 -5.86 12.56
N GLU A 315 0.43 -6.01 13.72
CA GLU A 315 -0.17 -6.70 14.87
C GLU A 315 -1.35 -5.94 15.47
N GLU A 316 -1.26 -4.62 15.66
CA GLU A 316 -2.38 -3.85 16.23
C GLU A 316 -3.60 -3.81 15.31
N PRO A 317 -3.49 -3.57 13.98
CA PRO A 317 -4.60 -3.74 13.06
C PRO A 317 -5.18 -5.16 13.07
N MET A 318 -4.36 -6.20 13.03
CA MET A 318 -4.80 -7.58 13.07
C MET A 318 -5.52 -7.92 14.36
N LYS A 319 -5.00 -7.46 15.51
CA LYS A 319 -5.62 -7.62 16.82
C LYS A 319 -6.99 -6.98 16.89
N LYS A 320 -7.12 -5.75 16.38
CA LYS A 320 -8.40 -5.03 16.31
C LYS A 320 -9.38 -5.73 15.36
N ALA A 321 -8.89 -6.12 14.17
CA ALA A 321 -9.68 -6.83 13.18
C ALA A 321 -10.25 -8.14 13.73
N LEU A 322 -9.46 -8.91 14.47
CA LEU A 322 -9.89 -10.18 15.08
C LEU A 322 -10.63 -10.01 16.42
N GLN A 323 -10.76 -8.79 16.93
CA GLN A 323 -11.36 -8.49 18.24
C GLN A 323 -10.74 -9.34 19.36
N LEU A 324 -9.40 -9.53 19.32
CA LEU A 324 -8.71 -10.37 20.30
C LEU A 324 -8.89 -9.84 21.73
N PRO A 325 -9.06 -10.74 22.72
CA PRO A 325 -9.14 -10.34 24.11
C PRO A 325 -7.91 -9.54 24.57
N LYS A 326 -8.09 -8.77 25.64
CA LYS A 326 -6.99 -8.04 26.27
C LYS A 326 -5.84 -9.02 26.62
N GLY A 327 -4.61 -8.63 26.34
CA GLY A 327 -3.41 -9.45 26.59
C GLY A 327 -3.05 -10.40 25.45
N PHE A 328 -3.94 -10.71 24.49
CA PHE A 328 -3.62 -11.50 23.33
C PHE A 328 -3.05 -10.68 22.17
N TRP A 329 -2.08 -11.26 21.49
CA TRP A 329 -1.39 -10.69 20.33
C TRP A 329 -1.30 -11.70 19.19
N PRO A 330 -1.58 -11.33 17.95
CA PRO A 330 -1.31 -12.19 16.79
C PRO A 330 0.21 -12.33 16.63
N LEU A 331 0.69 -13.57 16.49
CA LEU A 331 2.13 -13.88 16.48
C LEU A 331 2.59 -14.42 15.14
N THR A 332 1.77 -15.22 14.49
CA THR A 332 2.03 -15.67 13.11
C THR A 332 0.71 -15.99 12.40
N THR A 333 0.79 -16.06 11.07
CA THR A 333 -0.31 -16.49 10.22
C THR A 333 0.13 -17.62 9.31
N ILE A 334 -0.75 -18.58 9.04
CA ILE A 334 -0.52 -19.70 8.13
C ILE A 334 -1.58 -19.64 7.04
N LEU A 335 -1.15 -19.32 5.83
CA LEU A 335 -2.01 -19.36 4.64
C LEU A 335 -2.04 -20.76 4.09
N PHE A 336 -3.21 -21.22 3.66
CA PHE A 336 -3.38 -22.55 3.13
C PHE A 336 -4.35 -22.60 1.95
N GLY A 337 -4.20 -23.62 1.10
CA GLY A 337 -5.05 -23.86 -0.06
C GLY A 337 -4.60 -25.11 -0.82
N GLN A 338 -5.37 -25.52 -1.83
CA GLN A 338 -4.95 -26.60 -2.70
C GLN A 338 -3.69 -26.17 -3.48
N PRO A 339 -2.55 -26.92 -3.37
CA PRO A 339 -1.31 -26.50 -4.00
C PRO A 339 -1.44 -26.51 -5.52
N LYS A 340 -0.92 -25.49 -6.17
CA LYS A 340 -0.77 -25.49 -7.61
C LYS A 340 0.41 -26.41 -7.95
N THR A 341 0.13 -27.67 -8.31
CA THR A 341 1.16 -28.59 -8.77
C THR A 341 1.78 -28.02 -10.06
N SER A 342 3.09 -27.95 -10.12
CA SER A 342 3.81 -27.62 -11.32
C SER A 342 3.74 -28.79 -12.31
N THR A 343 2.60 -28.99 -12.94
CA THR A 343 2.62 -29.59 -14.28
C THR A 343 3.40 -28.60 -15.15
N THR A 344 4.32 -29.09 -15.96
CA THR A 344 5.24 -28.40 -16.83
C THR A 344 4.63 -27.42 -17.86
N ALA A 345 3.46 -26.90 -17.61
CA ALA A 345 2.94 -25.72 -18.28
C ALA A 345 3.68 -24.49 -17.70
N LYS A 346 4.59 -23.91 -18.49
CA LYS A 346 5.08 -22.55 -18.22
C LYS A 346 3.89 -21.72 -17.75
N PRO A 347 3.97 -21.02 -16.58
CA PRO A 347 2.90 -20.13 -16.18
C PRO A 347 2.63 -19.23 -17.38
N THR A 348 1.40 -19.22 -17.85
CA THR A 348 0.95 -18.25 -18.84
C THR A 348 1.22 -16.89 -18.24
N LYS A 349 2.27 -16.23 -18.71
CA LYS A 349 2.65 -14.90 -18.25
C LYS A 349 1.46 -13.98 -18.47
N GLY A 350 0.85 -13.49 -17.41
CA GLY A 350 0.13 -12.24 -17.51
C GLY A 350 -1.22 -12.06 -16.87
N ASP A 351 -1.79 -13.00 -16.09
CA ASP A 351 -3.23 -13.00 -15.85
C ASP A 351 -3.71 -12.63 -14.46
N ALA A 352 -2.84 -12.38 -13.53
CA ALA A 352 -3.22 -12.03 -12.17
C ALA A 352 -2.68 -10.66 -11.77
N LEU A 353 -3.46 -9.96 -10.94
CA LEU A 353 -3.04 -8.74 -10.28
C LEU A 353 -2.40 -9.08 -8.93
N ASP A 354 -1.34 -8.36 -8.59
CA ASP A 354 -0.92 -8.18 -7.21
C ASP A 354 -1.81 -7.10 -6.59
N VAL A 355 -2.37 -7.35 -5.43
CA VAL A 355 -3.33 -6.45 -4.77
C VAL A 355 -2.87 -6.15 -3.34
N ARG A 356 -2.98 -4.87 -2.92
CA ARG A 356 -2.70 -4.41 -1.55
C ARG A 356 -3.81 -3.48 -1.08
N TRP A 357 -4.41 -3.79 0.07
CA TRP A 357 -5.39 -2.92 0.71
C TRP A 357 -4.70 -1.95 1.67
N ALA A 358 -5.06 -0.67 1.60
CA ALA A 358 -4.59 0.30 2.58
C ALA A 358 -5.21 -0.01 3.95
N PRO A 359 -4.41 0.00 5.05
CA PRO A 359 -4.97 0.01 6.39
C PRO A 359 -5.96 1.18 6.57
N PRO A 360 -7.04 1.03 7.34
CA PRO A 360 -8.07 2.07 7.44
C PRO A 360 -7.58 3.37 8.09
N THR A 361 -6.51 3.32 8.89
CA THR A 361 -6.03 4.47 9.66
C THR A 361 -4.58 4.80 9.40
N ALA A 362 -4.26 6.11 9.37
CA ALA A 362 -2.92 6.66 9.35
C ALA A 362 -2.81 7.77 10.37
N GLU A 363 -2.02 7.57 11.44
CA GLU A 363 -1.91 8.51 12.56
C GLU A 363 -3.30 8.90 13.14
N GLN A 364 -3.69 10.17 12.97
CA GLN A 364 -4.97 10.69 13.46
C GLN A 364 -6.05 10.77 12.36
N TYR A 365 -5.80 10.14 11.20
CA TYR A 365 -6.70 10.17 10.06
C TYR A 365 -7.20 8.78 9.69
N GLU A 366 -8.51 8.62 9.61
CA GLU A 366 -9.20 7.41 9.15
C GLU A 366 -9.77 7.64 7.75
N LEU A 367 -9.47 6.72 6.82
CA LEU A 367 -10.03 6.77 5.47
C LEU A 367 -11.55 6.52 5.52
N PRO A 368 -12.36 7.40 4.93
CA PRO A 368 -13.81 7.23 4.90
C PRO A 368 -14.28 6.20 3.85
N PHE A 369 -13.35 5.56 3.14
CA PHE A 369 -13.60 4.61 2.06
C PHE A 369 -12.55 3.50 2.03
N SER A 370 -12.82 2.44 1.28
CA SER A 370 -11.85 1.39 0.97
C SER A 370 -10.86 1.88 -0.08
N MET A 371 -9.56 1.70 0.19
CA MET A 371 -8.46 2.04 -0.72
C MET A 371 -7.63 0.80 -1.01
N VAL A 372 -7.36 0.53 -2.28
CA VAL A 372 -6.63 -0.64 -2.74
C VAL A 372 -5.65 -0.27 -3.83
N PHE A 373 -4.48 -0.89 -3.79
CA PHE A 373 -3.45 -0.78 -4.82
C PHE A 373 -3.39 -2.07 -5.62
N ALA A 374 -3.24 -1.98 -6.93
CA ALA A 374 -3.10 -3.12 -7.81
C ALA A 374 -1.97 -2.92 -8.82
N ARG A 375 -1.35 -4.02 -9.27
CA ARG A 375 -0.42 -4.03 -10.40
C ARG A 375 -0.47 -5.39 -11.11
N PRO A 376 -0.13 -5.48 -12.41
CA PRO A 376 -0.02 -6.76 -13.09
C PRO A 376 1.08 -7.63 -12.47
N ARG A 377 0.76 -8.90 -12.16
CA ARG A 377 1.70 -9.85 -11.54
C ARG A 377 2.90 -10.11 -12.46
N GLY A 378 4.08 -10.21 -11.86
CA GLY A 378 5.32 -10.56 -12.57
C GLY A 378 5.96 -9.39 -13.33
N LYS A 379 5.42 -8.18 -13.27
CA LYS A 379 6.12 -6.96 -13.72
C LYS A 379 6.79 -6.29 -12.52
N VAL A 380 8.08 -6.02 -12.66
CA VAL A 380 8.87 -5.19 -11.71
C VAL A 380 8.54 -3.71 -11.97
N SER A 381 7.27 -3.35 -12.04
CA SER A 381 6.87 -1.96 -11.99
C SER A 381 6.80 -1.56 -10.52
N ARG A 382 7.47 -0.48 -10.16
CA ARG A 382 7.33 0.14 -8.81
C ARG A 382 6.00 0.87 -8.67
N ASP A 383 5.31 1.10 -9.77
CA ASP A 383 4.10 1.89 -9.81
C ASP A 383 2.89 1.00 -9.56
N TRP A 384 2.12 1.34 -8.55
CA TRP A 384 0.87 0.71 -8.16
C TRP A 384 -0.28 1.61 -8.56
N SER A 385 -1.24 1.08 -9.29
CA SER A 385 -2.53 1.74 -9.50
C SER A 385 -3.32 1.80 -8.18
N CYS A 386 -4.22 2.76 -8.05
CA CYS A 386 -4.96 2.99 -6.82
C CYS A 386 -6.47 3.08 -7.07
N GLY A 387 -7.23 2.18 -6.48
CA GLY A 387 -8.70 2.23 -6.49
C GLY A 387 -9.27 2.67 -5.15
N ARG A 388 -10.33 3.46 -5.20
CA ARG A 388 -10.98 4.07 -4.04
C ARG A 388 -12.50 3.99 -4.21
N ALA A 389 -13.22 3.48 -3.23
CA ALA A 389 -14.68 3.48 -3.17
C ALA A 389 -15.17 3.05 -1.79
N ASN A 390 -16.41 3.38 -1.46
CA ASN A 390 -17.07 2.88 -0.24
C ASN A 390 -17.25 1.35 -0.32
N ASP A 391 -17.60 0.83 -1.51
CA ASP A 391 -17.65 -0.60 -1.77
C ASP A 391 -16.24 -1.14 -2.10
N PRO A 392 -15.71 -2.12 -1.32
CA PRO A 392 -14.40 -2.72 -1.58
C PRO A 392 -14.26 -3.35 -2.97
N GLN A 393 -15.31 -3.98 -3.50
CA GLN A 393 -15.26 -4.60 -4.83
C GLN A 393 -15.14 -3.53 -5.93
N LEU A 394 -15.85 -2.42 -5.77
CA LEU A 394 -15.73 -1.29 -6.68
C LEU A 394 -14.33 -0.63 -6.59
N ALA A 395 -13.76 -0.52 -5.38
CA ALA A 395 -12.38 -0.04 -5.21
C ALA A 395 -11.38 -0.95 -5.95
N LEU A 396 -11.52 -2.28 -5.80
CA LEU A 396 -10.67 -3.24 -6.51
C LEU A 396 -10.84 -3.14 -8.03
N LYS A 397 -12.08 -3.01 -8.52
CA LYS A 397 -12.36 -2.81 -9.95
C LYS A 397 -11.71 -1.53 -10.49
N LYS A 398 -11.75 -0.42 -9.75
CA LYS A 398 -11.07 0.84 -10.13
C LYS A 398 -9.55 0.65 -10.22
N ALA A 399 -8.92 0.03 -9.20
CA ALA A 399 -7.49 -0.25 -9.21
C ALA A 399 -7.08 -1.18 -10.37
N ALA A 400 -7.85 -2.23 -10.62
CA ALA A 400 -7.64 -3.12 -11.75
C ALA A 400 -7.73 -2.37 -13.09
N SER A 401 -8.73 -1.50 -13.27
CA SER A 401 -8.90 -0.70 -14.47
C SER A 401 -7.66 0.14 -14.78
N GLU A 402 -7.14 0.87 -13.80
CA GLU A 402 -5.94 1.69 -13.95
C GLU A 402 -4.68 0.84 -14.24
N ALA A 403 -4.52 -0.32 -13.56
CA ALA A 403 -3.42 -1.24 -13.84
C ALA A 403 -3.45 -1.75 -15.30
N TYR A 404 -4.64 -1.94 -15.86
CA TYR A 404 -4.81 -2.36 -17.25
C TYR A 404 -4.61 -1.24 -18.25
N GLU A 405 -4.99 -0.01 -17.90
CA GLU A 405 -4.67 1.18 -18.70
C GLU A 405 -3.15 1.28 -18.93
N TRP A 406 -2.37 1.18 -17.86
CA TRP A 406 -0.91 1.24 -17.95
C TRP A 406 -0.32 0.07 -18.74
N GLN A 407 -0.87 -1.13 -18.59
CA GLN A 407 -0.42 -2.29 -19.37
C GLN A 407 -0.72 -2.12 -20.86
N ALA A 408 -1.90 -1.62 -21.20
CA ALA A 408 -2.31 -1.39 -22.59
C ALA A 408 -1.48 -0.27 -23.24
N CYS A 409 -1.17 0.81 -22.49
CA CYS A 409 -0.29 1.88 -22.96
C CYS A 409 1.11 1.38 -23.34
N GLY A 410 1.63 0.34 -22.67
CA GLY A 410 2.95 -0.23 -22.96
C GLY A 410 2.98 -1.31 -24.02
N ARG A 411 1.83 -1.69 -24.61
CA ARG A 411 1.73 -2.76 -25.60
C ARG A 411 1.59 -2.19 -27.01
N LEU A 412 2.64 -2.34 -27.80
CA LEU A 412 2.65 -1.88 -29.19
C LEU A 412 1.65 -2.69 -30.04
N SER A 413 0.95 -2.00 -30.94
CA SER A 413 0.16 -2.65 -31.99
C SER A 413 1.12 -3.32 -33.01
N GLU A 414 0.73 -4.50 -33.49
CA GLU A 414 1.45 -5.16 -34.58
C GLU A 414 1.25 -4.45 -35.93
N ASN A 415 0.23 -3.60 -36.04
CA ASN A 415 -0.19 -2.92 -37.27
C ASN A 415 0.21 -1.44 -37.29
N LEU A 416 1.46 -1.12 -36.93
CA LEU A 416 1.99 0.24 -37.09
C LEU A 416 2.27 0.57 -38.57
N VAL A 417 1.75 1.70 -39.02
CA VAL A 417 2.05 2.23 -40.34
C VAL A 417 3.34 3.04 -40.26
N ARG A 418 4.33 2.74 -41.15
CA ARG A 418 5.56 3.53 -41.26
C ARG A 418 5.47 4.47 -42.44
N SER A 419 5.37 5.78 -42.17
CA SER A 419 5.26 6.83 -43.19
C SER A 419 5.81 8.14 -42.68
N SER A 420 6.08 9.08 -43.57
CA SER A 420 6.27 10.49 -43.25
C SER A 420 4.91 11.17 -43.10
N LEU A 421 4.91 12.40 -42.56
CA LEU A 421 3.66 13.20 -42.46
C LEU A 421 3.16 13.58 -43.85
N GLU A 422 4.10 13.92 -44.78
CA GLU A 422 3.77 14.30 -46.15
C GLU A 422 3.14 13.17 -46.99
N GLU A 423 3.44 11.90 -46.64
CA GLU A 423 2.99 10.70 -47.40
C GLU A 423 1.68 10.09 -46.81
N LEU A 424 1.19 10.53 -45.67
CA LEU A 424 0.08 9.89 -44.99
C LEU A 424 -1.10 10.88 -44.82
N ASP A 425 -2.06 10.84 -45.73
CA ASP A 425 -3.15 11.84 -45.84
C ASP A 425 -3.97 12.01 -44.55
N GLU A 426 -4.25 10.94 -43.80
CA GLU A 426 -5.04 11.02 -42.56
C GLU A 426 -4.17 11.16 -41.30
N ALA A 427 -2.88 11.50 -41.44
CA ALA A 427 -1.98 11.71 -40.33
C ALA A 427 -2.31 13.01 -39.59
N THR A 428 -2.47 12.91 -38.28
CA THR A 428 -2.57 14.08 -37.40
C THR A 428 -1.18 14.66 -37.16
N ASP A 429 -0.98 15.93 -37.45
CA ASP A 429 0.29 16.61 -37.15
C ASP A 429 0.58 16.50 -35.64
N PRO A 430 1.68 15.86 -35.23
CA PRO A 430 2.00 15.70 -33.81
C PRO A 430 2.18 17.02 -33.06
N ARG A 431 2.51 18.11 -33.76
CA ARG A 431 2.67 19.44 -33.20
C ARG A 431 1.36 20.02 -32.72
N SER A 432 0.21 19.57 -33.25
CA SER A 432 -1.12 19.94 -32.76
C SER A 432 -1.49 19.22 -31.45
N ILE A 433 -0.88 18.06 -31.17
CA ILE A 433 -1.07 17.30 -29.94
C ILE A 433 -0.13 17.78 -28.84
N VAL A 434 1.14 18.00 -29.17
CA VAL A 434 2.16 18.50 -28.25
C VAL A 434 3.21 19.27 -29.02
N SER A 435 3.56 20.47 -28.59
CA SER A 435 4.60 21.28 -29.23
C SER A 435 5.50 21.92 -28.19
N TYR A 436 6.77 21.99 -28.50
CA TYR A 436 7.80 22.59 -27.65
C TYR A 436 8.33 23.88 -28.27
N HIS A 437 8.64 24.84 -27.43
CA HIS A 437 9.18 26.13 -27.86
C HIS A 437 10.62 25.94 -28.36
N GLU A 438 11.04 26.72 -29.34
CA GLU A 438 12.40 26.63 -29.97
C GLU A 438 13.53 26.70 -28.93
N ARG A 439 13.41 27.54 -27.90
CA ARG A 439 14.39 27.62 -26.82
C ARG A 439 14.53 26.37 -25.98
N GLN A 440 13.52 25.50 -25.93
CA GLN A 440 13.65 24.20 -25.27
C GLN A 440 14.57 23.28 -26.04
N TYR A 441 14.48 23.25 -27.37
CA TYR A 441 15.40 22.48 -28.23
C TYR A 441 16.85 23.00 -28.21
N GLN A 442 17.07 24.26 -27.82
CA GLN A 442 18.39 24.83 -27.64
C GLN A 442 19.07 24.43 -26.32
N ASP A 443 18.30 23.97 -25.33
CA ASP A 443 18.86 23.45 -24.08
C ASP A 443 19.53 22.07 -24.34
N LYS A 444 20.83 21.97 -24.02
CA LYS A 444 21.62 20.74 -24.19
C LYS A 444 21.08 19.56 -23.40
N CYS A 445 20.34 19.81 -22.33
CA CYS A 445 19.74 18.79 -21.48
C CYS A 445 18.34 18.39 -21.96
N PHE A 446 17.77 19.04 -22.97
CA PHE A 446 16.45 18.70 -23.49
C PHE A 446 16.51 17.39 -24.30
N PRO A 447 15.77 16.32 -23.88
CA PRO A 447 15.99 14.98 -24.43
C PRO A 447 15.29 14.72 -25.77
N LEU A 448 14.44 15.64 -26.23
CA LEU A 448 13.58 15.49 -27.39
C LEU A 448 14.15 16.21 -28.61
N LYS A 449 13.69 15.83 -29.80
CA LYS A 449 14.11 16.41 -31.08
C LYS A 449 12.91 17.03 -31.81
N PRO A 450 13.11 18.11 -32.57
CA PRO A 450 12.08 18.68 -33.43
C PRO A 450 11.49 17.60 -34.36
N PHE A 451 10.20 17.73 -34.64
CA PHE A 451 9.52 16.88 -35.59
C PHE A 451 9.99 17.20 -37.03
N ASP A 452 10.26 16.17 -37.78
CA ASP A 452 10.71 16.27 -39.19
C ASP A 452 9.65 15.63 -40.09
N GLU A 453 8.92 16.43 -40.86
CA GLU A 453 7.76 16.03 -41.67
C GLU A 453 8.09 14.99 -42.73
N ARG A 454 9.36 14.96 -43.23
CA ARG A 454 9.83 14.04 -44.25
C ARG A 454 10.36 12.73 -43.70
N ARG A 455 10.60 12.66 -42.40
CA ARG A 455 11.09 11.45 -41.76
C ARG A 455 9.98 10.43 -41.59
N ARG A 456 10.24 9.16 -41.87
CA ARG A 456 9.29 8.08 -41.66
C ARG A 456 9.25 7.64 -40.20
N TYR A 457 8.10 7.85 -39.56
CA TYR A 457 7.80 7.49 -38.18
C TYR A 457 6.78 6.34 -38.14
N PRO A 458 6.65 5.63 -37.00
CA PRO A 458 5.56 4.71 -36.78
C PRO A 458 4.28 5.48 -36.37
N TRP A 459 3.18 5.16 -37.04
CA TRP A 459 1.86 5.75 -36.82
C TRP A 459 0.86 4.70 -36.37
N VAL A 460 -0.03 5.09 -35.46
CA VAL A 460 -1.09 4.24 -34.91
C VAL A 460 -2.43 4.66 -35.51
N LYS A 461 -3.15 3.70 -36.09
CA LYS A 461 -4.48 3.95 -36.65
C LYS A 461 -5.50 4.21 -35.54
N GLY A 462 -6.25 5.27 -35.68
CA GLY A 462 -7.36 5.70 -34.86
C GLY A 462 -8.55 6.18 -35.66
N ARG A 463 -9.43 6.92 -35.01
CA ARG A 463 -10.63 7.49 -35.64
C ARG A 463 -10.96 8.84 -35.00
N ASN A 464 -11.38 9.80 -35.79
CA ASN A 464 -12.02 11.02 -35.31
C ASN A 464 -13.50 10.70 -35.01
N ILE A 465 -13.93 10.93 -33.76
CA ILE A 465 -15.29 10.63 -33.29
C ILE A 465 -16.30 11.55 -33.92
N LEU A 466 -15.94 12.82 -34.17
CA LEU A 466 -16.86 13.85 -34.64
C LEU A 466 -17.16 13.71 -36.16
N SER A 467 -16.15 13.41 -36.98
CA SER A 467 -16.31 13.21 -38.43
C SER A 467 -16.51 11.75 -38.84
N GLY A 468 -16.12 10.81 -38.00
CA GLY A 468 -16.15 9.38 -38.31
C GLY A 468 -15.00 8.89 -39.17
N GLU A 469 -14.07 9.76 -39.56
CA GLU A 469 -12.96 9.47 -40.46
C GLU A 469 -11.81 8.75 -39.74
N THR A 470 -10.97 8.06 -40.52
CA THR A 470 -9.70 7.50 -40.05
C THR A 470 -8.78 8.64 -39.63
N ALA A 471 -7.97 8.43 -38.61
CA ALA A 471 -6.90 9.32 -38.22
C ALA A 471 -5.67 8.51 -37.81
N TYR A 472 -4.48 8.98 -38.11
CA TYR A 472 -3.24 8.35 -37.63
C TYR A 472 -2.54 9.27 -36.63
N VAL A 473 -2.14 8.72 -35.48
CA VAL A 473 -1.43 9.44 -34.43
C VAL A 473 -0.02 8.86 -34.27
N LEU A 474 0.98 9.74 -34.10
CA LEU A 474 2.37 9.34 -33.91
C LEU A 474 2.51 8.39 -32.72
N ALA A 475 3.22 7.27 -32.88
CA ALA A 475 3.40 6.27 -31.81
C ALA A 475 4.04 6.84 -30.53
N ASP A 476 4.92 7.86 -30.66
CA ASP A 476 5.53 8.58 -29.53
C ASP A 476 4.49 9.28 -28.64
N CYS A 477 3.33 9.67 -29.18
CA CYS A 477 2.21 10.26 -28.41
C CYS A 477 1.33 9.19 -27.75
N VAL A 478 1.33 7.94 -28.29
CA VAL A 478 0.36 6.90 -27.89
C VAL A 478 0.90 6.00 -26.80
N TYR A 479 2.11 5.50 -26.93
CA TYR A 479 2.64 4.41 -26.11
C TYR A 479 3.53 4.87 -24.97
N PHE A 480 3.34 4.26 -23.78
CA PHE A 480 4.09 4.54 -22.57
C PHE A 480 4.18 3.29 -21.66
N PRO A 481 5.39 2.83 -21.25
CA PRO A 481 6.70 3.30 -21.74
C PRO A 481 6.98 2.86 -23.18
N TYR A 482 7.64 3.71 -23.94
CA TYR A 482 7.98 3.46 -25.32
C TYR A 482 9.39 3.96 -25.66
N THR A 483 10.17 3.16 -26.38
CA THR A 483 11.49 3.55 -26.88
C THR A 483 11.49 3.47 -28.41
N PRO A 484 11.35 4.60 -29.12
CA PRO A 484 11.33 4.61 -30.57
C PRO A 484 12.72 4.28 -31.17
N ARG A 485 12.74 3.74 -32.37
CA ARG A 485 13.96 3.58 -33.19
C ARG A 485 14.34 4.87 -33.94
N THR A 486 13.43 5.84 -33.99
CA THR A 486 13.62 7.19 -34.54
C THR A 486 14.01 8.16 -33.43
N PRO A 487 14.58 9.33 -33.74
CA PRO A 487 14.73 10.38 -32.75
C PRO A 487 13.38 10.68 -32.08
N ARG A 488 13.36 10.71 -30.76
CA ARG A 488 12.13 10.85 -29.98
C ARG A 488 11.59 12.28 -30.11
N TYR A 489 10.34 12.39 -30.54
CA TYR A 489 9.65 13.68 -30.63
C TYR A 489 9.03 14.10 -29.29
N THR A 490 8.36 13.16 -28.61
CA THR A 490 7.70 13.43 -27.31
C THR A 490 7.74 12.20 -26.40
N MET A 491 7.35 12.37 -25.16
CA MET A 491 7.20 11.29 -24.18
C MET A 491 5.74 11.24 -23.75
N ALA A 492 5.02 10.22 -24.23
CA ALA A 492 3.65 9.96 -23.79
C ALA A 492 3.58 9.58 -22.31
N ASN A 493 2.42 9.75 -21.73
CA ASN A 493 2.04 9.28 -20.40
C ASN A 493 0.64 8.62 -20.46
N SER A 494 0.05 8.27 -19.31
CA SER A 494 -1.26 7.64 -19.25
C SER A 494 -2.43 8.62 -19.47
N SER A 495 -2.22 9.93 -19.42
CA SER A 495 -3.29 10.93 -19.58
C SER A 495 -4.11 10.70 -20.85
N GLY A 496 -5.42 10.81 -20.72
CA GLY A 496 -6.35 10.54 -21.79
C GLY A 496 -6.51 9.06 -22.11
N THR A 497 -6.19 8.15 -21.17
CA THR A 497 -6.42 6.72 -21.33
C THR A 497 -7.44 6.25 -20.30
N ALA A 498 -8.44 5.47 -20.73
CA ALA A 498 -9.40 4.87 -19.81
C ALA A 498 -9.75 3.43 -20.18
N ALA A 499 -9.85 2.57 -19.18
CA ALA A 499 -10.30 1.18 -19.28
C ALA A 499 -11.70 1.03 -18.67
N ARG A 500 -12.69 0.61 -19.47
CA ARG A 500 -14.09 0.44 -19.06
C ARG A 500 -14.68 -0.80 -19.72
N SER A 501 -15.85 -1.21 -19.24
CA SER A 501 -16.68 -2.24 -19.87
C SER A 501 -17.30 -1.74 -21.18
N ASP A 502 -17.69 -0.49 -21.21
CA ASP A 502 -18.25 0.20 -22.38
C ASP A 502 -17.21 1.12 -23.05
N LYS A 503 -17.28 1.18 -24.41
CA LYS A 503 -16.34 1.98 -25.21
C LYS A 503 -16.58 3.49 -25.12
N ASP A 504 -17.85 3.88 -25.02
CA ASP A 504 -18.24 5.29 -25.03
C ASP A 504 -18.01 5.90 -23.65
N GLU A 505 -18.24 5.13 -22.57
CA GLU A 505 -17.79 5.49 -21.21
C GLU A 505 -16.28 5.66 -21.14
N ALA A 506 -15.51 4.76 -21.79
CA ALA A 506 -14.05 4.88 -21.82
C ALA A 506 -13.60 6.16 -22.54
N ILE A 507 -14.22 6.48 -23.67
CA ILE A 507 -13.94 7.72 -24.44
C ILE A 507 -14.29 8.95 -23.60
N GLN A 508 -15.47 8.99 -23.00
CA GLN A 508 -15.92 10.14 -22.19
C GLN A 508 -14.97 10.37 -21.00
N HIS A 509 -14.61 9.31 -20.29
CA HIS A 509 -13.74 9.42 -19.12
C HIS A 509 -12.33 9.90 -19.49
N ALA A 510 -11.75 9.31 -20.55
CA ALA A 510 -10.43 9.71 -21.07
C ALA A 510 -10.44 11.17 -21.56
N THR A 511 -11.54 11.61 -22.15
CA THR A 511 -11.71 12.99 -22.63
C THR A 511 -11.76 13.99 -21.47
N LEU A 512 -12.56 13.70 -20.43
CA LEU A 512 -12.69 14.57 -19.26
C LEU A 512 -11.36 14.71 -18.50
N GLU A 513 -10.57 13.63 -18.43
CA GLU A 513 -9.22 13.70 -17.87
C GLU A 513 -8.30 14.65 -18.67
N LEU A 514 -8.37 14.63 -19.99
CA LEU A 514 -7.59 15.57 -20.81
C LEU A 514 -7.97 17.02 -20.54
N ILE A 515 -9.26 17.33 -20.34
CA ILE A 515 -9.73 18.68 -20.02
C ILE A 515 -9.25 19.13 -18.65
N GLU A 516 -9.28 18.24 -17.67
CA GLU A 516 -8.71 18.46 -16.34
C GLU A 516 -7.22 18.85 -16.42
N ARG A 517 -6.45 18.10 -17.22
CA ARG A 517 -5.01 18.30 -17.41
C ARG A 517 -4.71 19.61 -18.18
N ASP A 518 -5.50 19.91 -19.21
CA ASP A 518 -5.42 21.19 -19.96
C ASP A 518 -5.60 22.38 -19.02
N ALA A 519 -6.67 22.36 -18.23
CA ALA A 519 -6.97 23.42 -17.28
C ALA A 519 -5.84 23.62 -16.27
N PHE A 520 -5.31 22.53 -15.71
CA PHE A 520 -4.22 22.60 -14.75
C PHE A 520 -2.94 23.19 -15.37
N MET A 521 -2.53 22.71 -16.53
CA MET A 521 -1.31 23.15 -17.19
C MET A 521 -1.36 24.64 -17.55
N ILE A 522 -2.51 25.12 -18.04
CA ILE A 522 -2.70 26.55 -18.35
C ILE A 522 -2.60 27.40 -17.08
N VAL A 523 -3.30 27.00 -16.01
CA VAL A 523 -3.26 27.69 -14.71
C VAL A 523 -1.85 27.69 -14.14
N TRP A 524 -1.15 26.54 -14.15
CA TRP A 524 0.20 26.40 -13.62
C TRP A 524 1.23 27.26 -14.37
N LEU A 525 1.26 27.12 -15.69
CA LEU A 525 2.25 27.82 -16.53
C LEU A 525 2.09 29.33 -16.48
N ASN A 526 0.86 29.79 -16.43
CA ASN A 526 0.53 31.22 -16.36
C ASN A 526 0.42 31.77 -14.93
N ARG A 527 0.50 30.94 -13.87
CA ARG A 527 0.27 31.32 -12.47
C ARG A 527 -1.05 32.08 -12.29
N LEU A 528 -2.15 31.53 -12.85
CA LEU A 528 -3.45 32.18 -12.77
C LEU A 528 -4.04 32.07 -11.36
N GLN A 529 -4.70 33.14 -10.91
CA GLN A 529 -5.47 33.17 -9.66
C GLN A 529 -6.90 32.68 -9.91
N MET A 530 -7.15 31.41 -9.59
CA MET A 530 -8.45 30.79 -9.80
C MET A 530 -9.41 31.03 -8.63
N PRO A 531 -10.73 31.13 -8.88
CA PRO A 531 -11.73 31.35 -7.83
C PRO A 531 -11.72 30.23 -6.79
N SER A 532 -11.85 30.61 -5.50
CA SER A 532 -12.01 29.67 -4.38
C SER A 532 -13.48 29.40 -4.13
N ILE A 533 -13.82 28.11 -3.89
CA ILE A 533 -15.20 27.71 -3.57
C ILE A 533 -15.42 27.81 -2.07
N LEU A 534 -16.47 28.52 -1.65
CA LEU A 534 -16.85 28.72 -0.25
C LEU A 534 -17.18 27.36 0.40
N VAL A 535 -16.42 26.95 1.41
CA VAL A 535 -16.60 25.67 2.12
C VAL A 535 -18.03 25.53 2.67
N LYS A 536 -18.62 26.64 3.18
CA LYS A 536 -20.00 26.65 3.67
C LYS A 536 -21.07 26.34 2.61
N SER A 537 -20.75 26.51 1.31
CA SER A 537 -21.65 26.21 0.20
C SER A 537 -21.53 24.79 -0.35
N LEU A 538 -20.56 24.03 0.13
CA LEU A 538 -20.32 22.65 -0.28
C LEU A 538 -21.34 21.68 0.33
N PRO A 539 -21.56 20.51 -0.25
CA PRO A 539 -22.36 19.45 0.36
C PRO A 539 -21.87 19.10 1.76
N GLY A 540 -22.79 18.77 2.68
CA GLY A 540 -22.47 18.53 4.08
C GLY A 540 -21.48 17.37 4.32
N PHE A 541 -21.50 16.35 3.47
CA PHE A 541 -20.54 15.24 3.54
C PHE A 541 -19.12 15.70 3.19
N VAL A 542 -18.95 16.59 2.21
CA VAL A 542 -17.64 17.19 1.84
C VAL A 542 -17.10 18.02 3.00
N GLN A 543 -17.96 18.86 3.63
CA GLN A 543 -17.55 19.67 4.79
C GLN A 543 -17.05 18.80 5.94
N LYS A 544 -17.68 17.62 6.18
CA LYS A 544 -17.21 16.66 7.22
C LYS A 544 -15.83 16.10 6.89
N ARG A 545 -15.58 15.76 5.63
CA ARG A 545 -14.30 15.23 5.14
C ARG A 545 -13.19 16.29 5.26
N ILE A 546 -13.46 17.55 4.88
CA ILE A 546 -12.54 18.67 5.08
C ILE A 546 -12.14 18.78 6.55
N LYS A 547 -13.10 18.81 7.48
CA LYS A 547 -12.82 18.87 8.92
C LYS A 547 -11.98 17.69 9.44
N ALA A 548 -12.09 16.51 8.83
CA ALA A 548 -11.26 15.36 9.18
C ALA A 548 -9.79 15.56 8.75
N LEU A 549 -9.55 16.08 7.55
CA LEU A 549 -8.22 16.43 7.07
C LEU A 549 -7.60 17.58 7.88
N GLU A 550 -8.39 18.59 8.24
CA GLU A 550 -7.94 19.72 9.10
C GLU A 550 -7.47 19.22 10.48
N ARG A 551 -8.22 18.31 11.10
CA ARG A 551 -7.81 17.65 12.36
C ARG A 551 -6.51 16.83 12.22
N ALA A 552 -6.24 16.28 11.04
CA ALA A 552 -5.00 15.58 10.73
C ALA A 552 -3.82 16.53 10.40
N GLY A 553 -4.02 17.84 10.47
CA GLY A 553 -2.97 18.85 10.29
C GLY A 553 -2.80 19.36 8.85
N PHE A 554 -3.85 19.23 8.03
CA PHE A 554 -3.87 19.77 6.67
C PHE A 554 -4.80 20.98 6.57
N ARG A 555 -4.42 21.91 5.69
CA ARG A 555 -5.31 22.94 5.14
C ARG A 555 -5.91 22.45 3.85
N VAL A 556 -7.22 22.56 3.67
CA VAL A 556 -7.93 22.13 2.45
C VAL A 556 -8.48 23.36 1.72
N ILE A 557 -8.14 23.50 0.45
CA ILE A 557 -8.58 24.59 -0.41
C ILE A 557 -9.23 23.98 -1.66
N ILE A 558 -10.41 24.46 -2.01
CA ILE A 558 -11.13 24.00 -3.19
C ILE A 558 -11.25 25.16 -4.18
N LYS A 559 -10.86 24.90 -5.41
CA LYS A 559 -10.81 25.89 -6.49
C LYS A 559 -11.66 25.44 -7.69
N ASN A 560 -12.24 26.40 -8.36
CA ASN A 560 -12.86 26.21 -9.66
C ASN A 560 -11.84 26.47 -10.77
N PHE A 561 -11.43 25.45 -11.49
CA PHE A 561 -10.50 25.53 -12.63
C PHE A 561 -11.20 25.44 -13.98
N THR A 562 -12.51 25.64 -14.00
CA THR A 562 -13.30 25.63 -15.24
C THR A 562 -12.82 26.75 -16.17
N LEU A 563 -12.27 26.37 -17.32
CA LEU A 563 -11.87 27.28 -18.39
C LEU A 563 -12.99 27.38 -19.45
N ASP A 564 -12.81 26.78 -20.63
CA ASP A 564 -13.71 26.92 -21.78
C ASP A 564 -14.34 25.60 -22.27
N LEU A 565 -13.93 24.43 -21.76
CA LEU A 565 -14.35 23.15 -22.32
C LEU A 565 -15.39 22.41 -21.46
N ALA A 566 -15.12 22.21 -20.18
CA ALA A 566 -16.03 21.51 -19.25
C ALA A 566 -15.75 21.95 -17.80
N PRO A 567 -16.66 21.69 -16.84
CA PRO A 567 -16.42 21.98 -15.43
C PRO A 567 -15.23 21.21 -14.87
N VAL A 568 -14.34 21.90 -14.14
CA VAL A 568 -13.16 21.32 -13.49
C VAL A 568 -13.05 21.83 -12.06
N ILE A 569 -13.00 20.90 -11.10
CA ILE A 569 -12.81 21.21 -9.68
C ILE A 569 -11.46 20.69 -9.23
N PHE A 570 -10.73 21.53 -8.51
CA PHE A 570 -9.46 21.17 -7.85
C PHE A 570 -9.59 21.23 -6.34
N VAL A 571 -8.98 20.25 -5.68
CA VAL A 571 -8.78 20.21 -4.23
C VAL A 571 -7.29 20.21 -3.96
N PHE A 572 -6.84 21.20 -3.21
CA PHE A 572 -5.49 21.30 -2.72
C PHE A 572 -5.47 20.97 -1.23
N VAL A 573 -4.59 20.06 -0.83
CA VAL A 573 -4.39 19.67 0.57
C VAL A 573 -2.96 19.98 0.94
N GLN A 574 -2.78 20.96 1.81
CA GLN A 574 -1.46 21.49 2.16
C GLN A 574 -1.18 21.34 3.66
N SER A 575 0.05 20.99 4.01
CA SER A 575 0.53 20.94 5.40
C SER A 575 1.94 21.52 5.48
N GLU A 576 2.10 22.61 6.26
CA GLU A 576 3.42 23.19 6.55
C GLU A 576 4.26 22.25 7.42
N LYS A 577 3.62 21.54 8.38
CA LYS A 577 4.27 20.60 9.27
C LYS A 577 4.91 19.45 8.49
N LEU A 578 4.19 18.88 7.55
CA LEU A 578 4.68 17.79 6.69
C LEU A 578 5.40 18.29 5.43
N THR A 579 5.42 19.62 5.22
CA THR A 579 5.98 20.25 4.03
C THR A 579 5.46 19.53 2.78
N THR A 580 4.15 19.68 2.49
CA THR A 580 3.54 19.00 1.35
C THR A 580 2.39 19.80 0.76
N THR A 581 2.30 19.78 -0.58
CA THR A 581 1.15 20.29 -1.34
C THR A 581 0.65 19.16 -2.22
N ILE A 582 -0.56 18.69 -1.96
CA ILE A 582 -1.26 17.65 -2.70
C ILE A 582 -2.25 18.34 -3.62
N CYS A 583 -2.26 17.93 -4.88
CA CYS A 583 -3.20 18.37 -5.90
C CYS A 583 -4.06 17.18 -6.33
N ALA A 584 -5.36 17.34 -6.28
CA ALA A 584 -6.33 16.41 -6.83
C ALA A 584 -7.37 17.16 -7.67
N ALA A 585 -7.86 16.54 -8.71
CA ALA A 585 -8.80 17.18 -9.62
C ALA A 585 -9.83 16.20 -10.18
N CYS A 586 -10.94 16.74 -10.66
CA CYS A 586 -11.87 16.01 -11.51
C CYS A 586 -12.61 16.97 -12.45
N SER A 587 -12.67 16.58 -13.71
CA SER A 587 -13.58 17.18 -14.68
C SER A 587 -14.83 16.29 -14.81
N SER A 588 -16.01 16.87 -14.65
CA SER A 588 -17.29 16.18 -14.81
C SER A 588 -18.41 17.18 -15.12
N PHE A 589 -19.38 16.76 -15.91
CA PHE A 589 -20.60 17.53 -16.13
C PHE A 589 -21.51 17.54 -14.89
N ASP A 590 -21.38 16.53 -14.02
CA ASP A 590 -21.97 16.52 -12.68
C ASP A 590 -20.95 17.01 -11.64
N THR A 591 -21.15 18.24 -11.16
CA THR A 591 -20.26 18.88 -10.19
C THR A 591 -20.26 18.19 -8.82
N PHE A 592 -21.33 17.47 -8.45
CA PHE A 592 -21.37 16.67 -7.22
C PHE A 592 -20.46 15.45 -7.32
N SER A 593 -20.51 14.74 -8.43
CA SER A 593 -19.55 13.64 -8.70
C SER A 593 -18.12 14.17 -8.80
N ALA A 594 -17.92 15.34 -9.42
CA ALA A 594 -16.61 15.95 -9.51
C ALA A 594 -15.98 16.20 -8.14
N ILE A 595 -16.70 16.87 -7.24
CA ILE A 595 -16.17 17.20 -5.90
C ILE A 595 -15.94 15.94 -5.05
N ASP A 596 -16.80 14.94 -5.15
CA ASP A 596 -16.66 13.68 -4.40
C ASP A 596 -15.40 12.91 -4.82
N HIS A 597 -15.21 12.71 -6.13
CA HIS A 597 -14.03 12.05 -6.68
C HIS A 597 -12.74 12.81 -6.37
N THR A 598 -12.76 14.14 -6.51
CA THR A 598 -11.58 14.98 -6.18
C THR A 598 -11.22 14.86 -4.70
N MET A 599 -12.21 14.83 -3.81
CA MET A 599 -11.97 14.61 -2.38
C MET A 599 -11.41 13.21 -2.09
N GLU A 600 -11.93 12.15 -2.74
CA GLU A 600 -11.38 10.79 -2.60
C GLU A 600 -9.91 10.74 -2.97
N GLU A 601 -9.49 11.42 -4.04
CA GLU A 601 -8.09 11.49 -4.47
C GLU A 601 -7.22 12.25 -3.48
N ALA A 602 -7.65 13.43 -3.07
CA ALA A 602 -6.95 14.27 -2.13
C ALA A 602 -6.73 13.57 -0.78
N GLU A 603 -7.76 12.89 -0.27
CA GLU A 603 -7.70 12.12 0.99
C GLU A 603 -6.79 10.91 0.89
N ALA A 604 -6.83 10.17 -0.23
CA ALA A 604 -5.94 9.04 -0.46
C ALA A 604 -4.46 9.49 -0.49
N ALA A 605 -4.17 10.60 -1.18
CA ALA A 605 -2.82 11.15 -1.22
C ALA A 605 -2.37 11.70 0.15
N ALA A 606 -3.26 12.36 0.90
CA ALA A 606 -2.98 12.83 2.25
C ALA A 606 -2.70 11.65 3.21
N TYR A 607 -3.50 10.58 3.11
CA TYR A 607 -3.27 9.34 3.85
C TYR A 607 -1.90 8.73 3.53
N CYS A 608 -1.55 8.61 2.24
CA CYS A 608 -0.23 8.10 1.82
C CYS A 608 0.90 8.96 2.38
N ARG A 609 0.71 10.29 2.42
CA ARG A 609 1.70 11.22 2.98
C ARG A 609 1.87 11.08 4.49
N LEU A 610 0.79 10.85 5.24
CA LEU A 610 0.83 10.55 6.68
C LEU A 610 1.56 9.23 6.96
N LYS A 611 1.37 8.21 6.11
CA LYS A 611 2.04 6.91 6.25
C LYS A 611 3.51 6.94 5.86
N ASN A 612 3.87 7.71 4.83
CA ASN A 612 5.24 7.79 4.34
C ASN A 612 5.74 9.24 4.37
N GLN A 613 6.44 9.59 5.43
CA GLN A 613 6.99 10.94 5.62
C GLN A 613 8.33 11.16 4.93
N LYS A 614 8.95 10.13 4.36
CA LYS A 614 10.21 10.27 3.63
C LYS A 614 9.98 10.97 2.30
N VAL A 615 10.77 11.99 2.05
CA VAL A 615 10.83 12.76 0.81
C VAL A 615 12.23 12.59 0.23
N GLU A 616 12.30 12.32 -1.06
CA GLU A 616 13.57 12.31 -1.76
C GLU A 616 14.07 13.77 -1.91
N SER A 617 15.33 14.03 -1.52
CA SER A 617 15.93 15.34 -1.76
C SER A 617 16.30 15.45 -3.23
N ILE A 618 15.58 16.30 -3.96
CA ILE A 618 15.69 16.42 -5.41
C ILE A 618 15.69 17.89 -5.84
N ARG A 619 16.46 18.22 -6.86
CA ARG A 619 16.45 19.55 -7.49
C ARG A 619 15.49 19.57 -8.67
N PRO A 620 14.93 20.73 -9.07
CA PRO A 620 13.98 20.82 -10.18
C PRO A 620 14.44 20.11 -11.46
N ARG A 621 15.73 20.22 -11.83
CA ARG A 621 16.31 19.58 -13.03
C ARG A 621 16.44 18.07 -12.93
N GLU A 622 16.29 17.47 -11.76
CA GLU A 622 16.39 16.03 -11.50
C GLU A 622 15.02 15.37 -11.48
N VAL A 623 13.94 16.14 -11.63
CA VAL A 623 12.58 15.63 -11.72
C VAL A 623 12.36 14.97 -13.08
N HIS A 624 12.21 13.64 -13.09
CA HIS A 624 12.00 12.84 -14.30
C HIS A 624 10.83 11.85 -14.18
N ARG A 625 10.24 11.72 -12.99
CA ARG A 625 9.17 10.76 -12.69
C ARG A 625 8.02 11.44 -11.98
N THR A 626 6.81 10.93 -12.15
CA THR A 626 5.58 11.47 -11.58
C THR A 626 5.68 11.71 -10.08
N TYR A 627 6.10 10.72 -9.28
CA TYR A 627 6.20 10.88 -7.82
C TYR A 627 7.24 11.94 -7.38
N GLN A 628 8.28 12.20 -8.19
CA GLN A 628 9.31 13.19 -7.90
C GLN A 628 8.76 14.64 -7.94
N HIS A 629 7.65 14.85 -8.67
CA HIS A 629 6.93 16.13 -8.63
C HIS A 629 6.43 16.42 -7.20
N GLY A 630 5.84 15.43 -6.51
CA GLY A 630 5.43 15.56 -5.12
C GLY A 630 6.60 15.70 -4.15
N ASP A 631 7.69 14.96 -4.36
CA ASP A 631 8.89 15.03 -3.53
C ASP A 631 9.59 16.40 -3.63
N LEU A 632 9.57 17.05 -4.79
CA LEU A 632 10.11 18.41 -4.95
C LEU A 632 9.42 19.39 -4.00
N TYR A 633 8.10 19.34 -3.92
CA TYR A 633 7.30 20.20 -3.03
C TYR A 633 7.25 19.71 -1.58
N GLY A 634 7.77 18.54 -1.30
CA GLY A 634 8.08 18.04 0.03
C GLY A 634 9.31 18.68 0.67
N GLN A 635 10.06 19.53 -0.04
CA GLN A 635 11.23 20.22 0.43
C GLN A 635 10.93 21.68 0.76
N ARG A 636 11.33 22.14 1.95
CA ARG A 636 10.93 23.42 2.52
C ARG A 636 11.18 24.64 1.63
N HIS A 637 12.28 24.66 0.88
CA HIS A 637 12.62 25.80 0.02
C HIS A 637 11.88 25.81 -1.33
N TYR A 638 11.29 24.66 -1.77
CA TYR A 638 10.44 24.63 -2.97
C TYR A 638 8.95 24.67 -2.64
N PHE A 639 8.56 24.34 -1.42
CA PHE A 639 7.18 24.30 -0.96
C PHE A 639 6.39 25.57 -1.32
N GLN A 640 7.00 26.75 -1.13
CA GLN A 640 6.38 28.04 -1.39
C GLN A 640 6.10 28.31 -2.88
N GLN A 641 6.76 27.61 -3.81
CA GLN A 641 6.54 27.84 -5.24
C GLN A 641 5.12 27.43 -5.70
N ALA A 642 4.44 26.56 -4.96
CA ALA A 642 3.07 26.16 -5.22
C ALA A 642 2.01 27.03 -4.49
N ASN A 643 2.42 28.01 -3.67
CA ASN A 643 1.49 28.75 -2.82
C ASN A 643 0.44 29.56 -3.61
N PHE A 644 0.78 30.03 -4.82
CA PHE A 644 -0.22 30.74 -5.64
C PHE A 644 -1.45 29.90 -5.98
N LEU A 645 -1.34 28.57 -6.00
CA LEU A 645 -2.46 27.63 -6.20
C LEU A 645 -3.43 27.63 -5.01
N VAL A 646 -2.92 27.91 -3.81
CA VAL A 646 -3.68 27.84 -2.55
C VAL A 646 -4.00 29.22 -1.96
N GLU A 647 -3.50 30.29 -2.57
CA GLU A 647 -3.86 31.65 -2.20
C GLU A 647 -5.34 31.94 -2.51
N ASP A 648 -5.97 32.74 -1.66
CA ASP A 648 -7.38 33.09 -1.84
C ASP A 648 -7.54 34.00 -3.07
N GLY A 649 -8.32 33.51 -4.03
CA GLY A 649 -8.82 34.27 -5.17
C GLY A 649 -10.23 34.82 -4.92
N ALA A 650 -10.93 35.22 -5.97
CA ALA A 650 -12.35 35.54 -5.88
C ALA A 650 -13.13 34.37 -5.29
N MET A 651 -14.05 34.66 -4.36
CA MET A 651 -14.88 33.64 -3.71
C MET A 651 -16.17 33.39 -4.49
N MET A 652 -16.53 32.11 -4.66
CA MET A 652 -17.76 31.72 -5.33
C MET A 652 -18.50 30.64 -4.55
N LYS A 653 -19.82 30.48 -4.82
CA LYS A 653 -20.61 29.39 -4.27
C LYS A 653 -20.43 28.13 -5.12
N PHE A 654 -20.54 26.97 -4.51
CA PHE A 654 -20.46 25.67 -5.21
C PHE A 654 -21.50 25.54 -6.34
N ALA A 655 -22.72 26.02 -6.12
CA ALA A 655 -23.79 26.00 -7.13
C ALA A 655 -23.46 26.79 -8.40
N ASP A 656 -22.52 27.76 -8.33
CA ASP A 656 -22.17 28.62 -9.45
C ASP A 656 -21.09 27.99 -10.35
N VAL A 657 -20.43 26.90 -9.92
CA VAL A 657 -19.36 26.22 -10.67
C VAL A 657 -19.82 25.78 -12.05
N ALA A 658 -21.00 25.16 -12.14
CA ALA A 658 -21.56 24.69 -13.39
C ALA A 658 -21.95 25.81 -14.38
N ASN A 659 -22.01 27.08 -13.91
CA ASN A 659 -22.32 28.25 -14.73
C ASN A 659 -21.09 29.03 -15.18
N THR A 660 -19.90 28.59 -14.74
CA THR A 660 -18.63 29.26 -15.07
C THR A 660 -18.40 29.21 -16.59
N ASN A 661 -18.08 30.34 -17.18
CA ASN A 661 -17.72 30.50 -18.59
C ASN A 661 -18.72 29.87 -19.59
N LYS A 662 -19.95 29.56 -19.15
CA LYS A 662 -21.01 28.94 -19.97
C LYS A 662 -20.57 27.66 -20.67
N VAL A 663 -19.72 26.85 -20.02
CA VAL A 663 -19.26 25.57 -20.57
C VAL A 663 -20.41 24.57 -20.74
N PRO A 664 -20.25 23.57 -21.61
CA PRO A 664 -21.22 22.48 -21.78
C PRO A 664 -21.52 21.76 -20.46
N ARG A 665 -22.78 21.30 -20.31
CA ARG A 665 -23.27 20.58 -19.13
C ARG A 665 -23.59 19.12 -19.37
N THR A 666 -23.53 18.70 -20.63
CA THR A 666 -23.77 17.32 -21.03
C THR A 666 -22.74 16.89 -22.07
N TRP A 667 -22.59 15.58 -22.21
CA TRP A 667 -21.68 15.01 -23.21
C TRP A 667 -22.05 15.44 -24.63
N ASN A 668 -23.35 15.49 -24.96
CA ASN A 668 -23.79 15.88 -26.29
C ASN A 668 -23.51 17.37 -26.57
N GLU A 669 -23.79 18.25 -25.62
CA GLU A 669 -23.43 19.68 -25.74
C GLU A 669 -21.92 19.85 -25.91
N PHE A 670 -21.13 19.05 -25.22
CA PHE A 670 -19.67 19.07 -25.32
C PHE A 670 -19.18 18.66 -26.72
N LEU A 671 -19.73 17.59 -27.31
CA LEU A 671 -19.40 17.18 -28.67
C LEU A 671 -19.72 18.26 -29.71
N GLU A 672 -20.87 18.90 -29.58
CA GLU A 672 -21.25 20.04 -30.45
C GLU A 672 -20.37 21.26 -30.22
N HIS A 673 -19.96 21.52 -28.97
CA HIS A 673 -19.00 22.59 -28.65
C HIS A 673 -17.65 22.35 -29.31
N LEU A 674 -17.08 21.12 -29.19
CA LEU A 674 -15.82 20.76 -29.87
C LEU A 674 -15.91 20.94 -31.39
N LYS A 675 -17.03 20.50 -31.98
CA LYS A 675 -17.28 20.62 -33.42
C LYS A 675 -17.32 22.08 -33.85
N THR A 676 -18.03 22.93 -33.10
CA THR A 676 -18.16 24.36 -33.38
C THR A 676 -16.83 25.09 -33.21
N ALA A 677 -16.05 24.71 -32.18
CA ALA A 677 -14.73 25.29 -31.91
C ALA A 677 -13.61 24.72 -32.81
N GLY A 678 -13.91 23.74 -33.67
CA GLY A 678 -12.96 23.14 -34.60
C GLY A 678 -11.95 22.17 -33.96
N PHE A 679 -12.24 21.66 -32.76
CA PHE A 679 -11.40 20.67 -32.10
C PHE A 679 -11.75 19.26 -32.56
N PRO A 680 -10.84 18.48 -33.18
CA PRO A 680 -11.10 17.07 -33.46
C PRO A 680 -11.00 16.25 -32.17
N LEU A 681 -11.81 15.19 -32.07
CA LEU A 681 -11.78 14.23 -30.99
C LEU A 681 -11.30 12.88 -31.52
N LEU A 682 -10.02 12.58 -31.32
CA LEU A 682 -9.40 11.37 -31.84
C LEU A 682 -9.41 10.26 -30.79
N THR A 683 -9.70 9.02 -31.21
CA THR A 683 -9.64 7.86 -30.32
C THR A 683 -8.81 6.73 -30.94
N ILE A 684 -8.01 6.09 -30.11
CA ILE A 684 -7.25 4.89 -30.42
C ILE A 684 -7.69 3.75 -29.50
N SER A 685 -7.93 2.58 -30.08
CA SER A 685 -8.17 1.36 -29.32
C SER A 685 -6.85 0.73 -28.95
N LEU A 686 -6.52 0.73 -27.67
CA LEU A 686 -5.38 -0.01 -27.16
C LEU A 686 -5.79 -1.44 -26.84
N GLN A 687 -4.91 -2.41 -27.14
CA GLN A 687 -5.19 -3.80 -26.85
C GLN A 687 -4.77 -4.16 -25.43
N PRO A 688 -5.71 -4.45 -24.52
CA PRO A 688 -5.36 -5.11 -23.29
C PRO A 688 -4.81 -6.51 -23.60
N GLY A 689 -4.00 -7.09 -22.73
CA GLY A 689 -3.63 -8.50 -22.80
C GLY A 689 -4.87 -9.40 -22.73
N ASN A 690 -4.79 -10.64 -23.21
CA ASN A 690 -5.92 -11.55 -23.43
C ASN A 690 -6.68 -12.03 -22.17
N GLN A 691 -6.58 -11.39 -20.98
CA GLN A 691 -6.80 -12.08 -19.72
C GLN A 691 -7.55 -11.29 -18.63
N PHE A 692 -8.42 -10.34 -19.02
CA PHE A 692 -9.13 -9.49 -18.05
C PHE A 692 -10.63 -9.79 -17.96
N SER A 693 -11.01 -11.06 -18.15
CA SER A 693 -12.39 -11.53 -18.06
C SER A 693 -13.04 -11.31 -16.68
N ASP A 694 -12.25 -11.43 -15.61
CA ASP A 694 -12.77 -11.42 -14.23
C ASP A 694 -13.33 -10.06 -13.79
N PHE A 695 -12.87 -8.96 -14.39
CA PHE A 695 -13.32 -7.60 -14.07
C PHE A 695 -14.24 -6.97 -15.12
N GLN A 696 -14.60 -7.71 -16.17
CA GLN A 696 -15.40 -7.24 -17.30
C GLN A 696 -14.84 -5.98 -18.00
N ILE A 697 -13.53 -5.74 -17.88
CA ILE A 697 -12.84 -4.61 -18.52
C ILE A 697 -12.39 -5.07 -19.89
N GLN A 698 -13.08 -4.67 -20.94
CA GLN A 698 -12.79 -5.16 -22.30
C GLN A 698 -12.27 -4.07 -23.23
N LYS A 699 -12.45 -2.81 -22.89
CA LYS A 699 -12.17 -1.68 -23.78
C LYS A 699 -11.20 -0.69 -23.14
N VAL A 700 -10.01 -0.57 -23.72
CA VAL A 700 -9.07 0.50 -23.35
C VAL A 700 -9.00 1.48 -24.51
N LYS A 701 -9.31 2.74 -24.23
CA LYS A 701 -9.29 3.83 -25.19
C LYS A 701 -8.25 4.86 -24.77
N LYS A 702 -7.49 5.33 -25.74
CA LYS A 702 -6.67 6.54 -25.61
C LYS A 702 -7.24 7.60 -26.52
N VAL A 703 -7.41 8.79 -25.97
CA VAL A 703 -8.06 9.92 -26.62
C VAL A 703 -7.07 11.07 -26.80
N PHE A 704 -7.25 11.85 -27.85
CA PHE A 704 -6.53 13.08 -28.10
C PHE A 704 -7.50 14.15 -28.58
N ILE A 705 -7.28 15.38 -28.12
CA ILE A 705 -7.93 16.59 -28.63
C ILE A 705 -6.79 17.51 -29.12
N PRO A 706 -6.40 17.44 -30.40
CA PRO A 706 -5.43 18.36 -30.95
C PRO A 706 -5.79 19.81 -30.64
N GLY A 707 -4.82 20.58 -30.15
CA GLY A 707 -5.02 21.98 -29.76
C GLY A 707 -5.13 22.22 -28.26
N ILE A 708 -5.50 21.23 -27.41
CA ILE A 708 -5.47 21.37 -25.94
C ILE A 708 -4.10 21.04 -25.37
N ILE A 709 -3.82 21.45 -24.13
CA ILE A 709 -2.51 21.34 -23.50
C ILE A 709 -2.38 19.99 -22.79
N PRO A 710 -1.49 19.09 -23.25
CA PRO A 710 -1.27 17.81 -22.56
C PRO A 710 -0.49 18.00 -21.25
N MET A 711 -0.77 17.16 -20.27
CA MET A 711 0.05 17.04 -19.06
C MET A 711 1.45 16.50 -19.41
N SER A 712 2.48 17.06 -18.79
CA SER A 712 3.86 16.60 -18.94
C SER A 712 4.48 16.30 -17.57
N PHE A 713 5.30 15.28 -17.50
CA PHE A 713 6.04 14.93 -16.28
C PHE A 713 7.55 14.97 -16.56
N GLY A 714 8.26 15.73 -15.72
CA GLY A 714 9.70 15.94 -15.85
C GLY A 714 10.06 17.40 -16.14
N TYR A 715 11.22 17.81 -15.68
CA TYR A 715 11.71 19.16 -15.85
C TYR A 715 11.93 19.51 -17.32
N GLY A 716 11.40 20.65 -17.75
CA GLY A 716 11.60 21.22 -19.09
C GLY A 716 10.78 20.55 -20.19
N LEU A 717 9.90 19.58 -19.83
CA LEU A 717 9.02 18.87 -20.78
C LEU A 717 7.65 19.52 -20.94
N GLU A 718 7.41 20.69 -20.37
CA GLU A 718 6.18 21.45 -20.54
C GLU A 718 5.97 21.83 -22.01
N PRO A 719 4.75 21.66 -22.56
CA PRO A 719 4.49 21.85 -24.00
C PRO A 719 4.39 23.35 -24.36
N CYS A 720 5.46 24.12 -24.10
CA CYS A 720 5.47 25.57 -24.22
C CYS A 720 5.43 26.09 -25.69
N GLY A 721 5.40 25.24 -26.69
CA GLY A 721 5.14 25.59 -28.08
C GLY A 721 3.65 25.65 -28.45
N MET A 722 2.74 25.24 -27.52
CA MET A 722 1.31 25.25 -27.78
C MET A 722 0.74 26.67 -27.61
N GLU A 723 0.07 27.17 -28.66
CA GLU A 723 -0.48 28.53 -28.71
C GLU A 723 -1.52 28.80 -27.62
N ARG A 724 -2.35 27.80 -27.30
CA ARG A 724 -3.43 27.88 -26.31
C ARG A 724 -2.92 28.32 -24.92
N ILE A 725 -1.66 28.02 -24.54
CA ILE A 725 -1.07 28.48 -23.27
C ILE A 725 -1.06 29.99 -23.17
N TYR A 726 -0.85 30.65 -24.28
CA TYR A 726 -0.67 32.14 -24.37
C TYR A 726 -2.00 32.84 -24.62
N THR A 727 -2.85 32.27 -25.46
CA THR A 727 -4.07 32.92 -25.97
C THR A 727 -5.25 32.78 -25.06
N LEU A 728 -5.52 31.57 -24.50
CA LEU A 728 -6.72 31.31 -23.72
C LEU A 728 -6.83 32.18 -22.45
N PRO A 729 -5.76 32.41 -21.65
CA PRO A 729 -5.87 33.30 -20.50
C PRO A 729 -6.31 34.74 -20.84
N VAL A 730 -5.97 35.20 -22.03
CA VAL A 730 -6.41 36.53 -22.53
C VAL A 730 -7.85 36.46 -22.97
N GLN A 731 -8.26 35.47 -23.74
CA GLN A 731 -9.63 35.28 -24.21
C GLN A 731 -10.64 35.19 -23.06
N LEU A 732 -10.24 34.55 -21.94
CA LEU A 732 -11.08 34.42 -20.75
C LEU A 732 -10.96 35.58 -19.76
N GLY A 733 -10.15 36.61 -20.10
CA GLY A 733 -9.99 37.82 -19.27
C GLY A 733 -9.13 37.65 -18.02
N TYR A 734 -8.42 36.53 -17.88
CA TYR A 734 -7.45 36.36 -16.78
C TYR A 734 -6.18 37.17 -16.96
N ARG A 735 -5.91 37.60 -18.21
CA ARG A 735 -4.76 38.48 -18.58
C ARG A 735 -5.18 39.49 -19.64
N THR A 736 -4.49 40.59 -19.65
CA THR A 736 -4.69 41.66 -20.65
C THR A 736 -3.87 41.44 -21.91
N ALA A 737 -2.78 40.68 -21.84
CA ALA A 737 -1.89 40.31 -22.95
C ALA A 737 -1.28 38.93 -22.75
N PRO A 738 -0.90 38.22 -23.83
CA PRO A 738 -0.20 36.96 -23.74
C PRO A 738 1.16 37.13 -23.03
N LEU A 739 1.55 36.10 -22.23
CA LEU A 739 2.91 36.05 -21.69
C LEU A 739 3.91 35.65 -22.77
N GLU A 740 5.16 36.08 -22.60
CA GLU A 740 6.26 35.49 -23.36
C GLU A 740 6.73 34.17 -22.75
N TYR A 741 7.40 33.33 -23.54
CA TYR A 741 7.97 32.06 -23.07
C TYR A 741 8.79 32.16 -21.78
N ARG A 742 9.58 33.27 -21.64
CA ARG A 742 10.43 33.51 -20.46
C ARG A 742 9.63 33.79 -19.17
N GLU A 743 8.39 34.22 -19.31
CA GLU A 743 7.51 34.62 -18.20
C GLU A 743 6.70 33.43 -17.67
N LEU A 744 6.59 32.32 -18.44
CA LEU A 744 5.95 31.09 -17.99
C LEU A 744 6.70 30.47 -16.83
N THR A 745 5.99 29.79 -15.96
CA THR A 745 6.55 28.99 -14.85
C THR A 745 7.52 27.94 -15.37
N LYS A 746 8.72 27.86 -14.79
CA LYS A 746 9.77 26.89 -15.16
C LYS A 746 9.99 25.78 -14.14
N PHE A 747 9.24 25.79 -13.06
CA PHE A 747 9.28 24.68 -12.09
C PHE A 747 8.39 23.54 -12.53
N PRO A 748 8.81 22.28 -12.30
CA PRO A 748 7.90 21.15 -12.42
C PRO A 748 6.67 21.35 -11.50
N HIS A 749 5.50 21.01 -11.96
CA HIS A 749 4.25 21.20 -11.20
C HIS A 749 4.12 20.21 -10.03
N PRO A 750 3.33 20.50 -8.98
CA PRO A 750 3.14 19.60 -7.84
C PRO A 750 2.12 18.48 -8.07
N TYR A 751 1.47 18.42 -9.23
CA TYR A 751 0.48 17.39 -9.57
C TYR A 751 1.18 16.06 -9.84
N THR A 752 0.73 14.95 -9.20
CA THR A 752 1.37 13.63 -9.24
C THR A 752 0.44 12.53 -9.76
#